data_a04a3dcd9df356c0e39384f7871c0ab0
#
_entry.id   a04a3dcd9df356c0e39384f7871c0ab0
#
_cell.length_a   1.000
_cell.length_b   1.000
_cell.length_c   1.000
_cell.angle_alpha   90.00
_cell.angle_beta   90.00
_cell.angle_gamma   90.00
#
_symmetry.space_group_name_H-M   'P 1'
#
loop_
_entity.id
_entity.type
_entity.pdbx_description
1 polymer ?
#
loop_
_entity_poly.entity_id
_entity_poly.type
_entity_poly.pdbx_seq_one_letter_code
_entity_poly.pdbx_strand_id
1 'polypeptide(L)'
;MQEYIHVKGAREHNLKNIDIKIPRDKLVVFTGLSGSGKSSLAFDTIYAEGQRRYVESLSSYARQFLGQMDKPDVDYIDGLSPAISIDQKTTSQNPRSTVGTVTEIYDYMRLLWARIGTPHCPKCGKEIHQQTIDQIIDRLMALEEKTRVQLLAPVIRGKKGEHVKVFENARKQGYVRMRVDGEIHDLSEEFKLAKTKKHNIEIVVDRVVIRPDARGRITDSVETASALSGGLVIADVIGGEPITFSQNYACDDCGISIEELTPRMFSFNNPYGACPVCTGLGIQKRVDPDRVIPNRHLSIKQGAIRASGWGNADTGSIAAMYYNALGKKHGFTLETPIEEFSEQALDELLYGTGDEPLELSVSRISGGVMRQPFEGIIPNLERRYRETNSEWSRGEIEEVMSESPCPACHGRRLRPEVLAVTLGGLNIAEFAEKSVVKAMEFLHTLKLTEMQHKIGDRVIKEIMDRLGFLQSVGLEYLTLSRSSGTLSGGESQRIRLATQIGSSLMGVLYILDEPSIGLHQRDNDKLLATLGRLRDLGNTLIVVEHDEDTMFAADHIVDIGPGAGRNGGEVVFEGTIDELLKSDKSITGQYLSGKKFIPVPEIRRKGNGKSITVKGCAVNNLKHTDFTIPLGTLTCVTGVSGSGKSSFVNEILYKKLAAELNGAKTRAGAHDEFIGIENLDKVIDIDQSPIGRTPRSNPATYTGVFNDIRDLFAKTADAKARGYNASRFSFNVKGGRCEACAGDGLLKIEMHFLPDVYVPCDVCKGRRYNKETLEVRYKGKNIYEVLDMTVDEACEFFANVPKIARRLETMREVGLGYVKLGQSSTTLSGGEAQRAKLATELSKRSTGKTIYILDEPTTGLHVADVHRLVDVLQKLVDAGNTVVVIEHNLDVIKTADYILDLGPEGGDGGGRLVVSGTPEEVAQCKGSYTGQYLGPILARKNGGKRDK
;
A
#
# COMPACT_ATOMS: atom_id res chain seq x y z
N MET A 1 -12.94 -33.43 -25.19
CA MET A 1 -12.43 -32.76 -23.93
C MET A 1 -13.37 -33.12 -22.81
N GLN A 2 -12.87 -33.28 -21.58
CA GLN A 2 -13.78 -33.49 -20.45
C GLN A 2 -14.62 -32.21 -20.23
N GLU A 3 -15.92 -32.38 -20.07
CA GLU A 3 -16.87 -31.27 -19.94
C GLU A 3 -16.94 -30.71 -18.51
N TYR A 4 -16.40 -31.46 -17.55
CA TYR A 4 -16.50 -31.17 -16.14
C TYR A 4 -15.13 -31.33 -15.44
N ILE A 5 -14.90 -30.51 -14.40
CA ILE A 5 -13.94 -30.77 -13.34
C ILE A 5 -14.67 -31.62 -12.29
N HIS A 6 -14.20 -32.85 -12.08
CA HIS A 6 -14.84 -33.77 -11.13
C HIS A 6 -13.98 -33.87 -9.88
N VAL A 7 -14.48 -33.33 -8.77
CA VAL A 7 -13.89 -33.42 -7.43
C VAL A 7 -14.59 -34.55 -6.69
N LYS A 8 -13.84 -35.50 -6.13
CA LYS A 8 -14.38 -36.58 -5.34
C LYS A 8 -13.68 -36.72 -4.00
N GLY A 9 -14.51 -36.78 -2.94
CA GLY A 9 -14.03 -37.03 -1.59
C GLY A 9 -13.25 -35.89 -0.98
N ALA A 10 -13.61 -34.63 -1.21
CA ALA A 10 -12.93 -33.49 -0.60
C ALA A 10 -13.24 -33.38 0.90
N ARG A 11 -12.17 -33.38 1.74
CA ARG A 11 -12.28 -33.39 3.23
C ARG A 11 -11.39 -32.33 3.88
N GLU A 12 -10.87 -31.38 3.09
CA GLU A 12 -9.99 -30.33 3.61
C GLU A 12 -10.75 -29.45 4.63
N HIS A 13 -10.11 -29.17 5.76
CA HIS A 13 -10.65 -28.37 6.88
C HIS A 13 -12.02 -28.87 7.39
N ASN A 14 -13.12 -28.17 7.05
CA ASN A 14 -14.47 -28.49 7.49
C ASN A 14 -15.32 -29.21 6.42
N LEU A 15 -14.75 -29.53 5.25
CA LEU A 15 -15.47 -30.21 4.18
C LEU A 15 -15.84 -31.64 4.57
N LYS A 16 -17.06 -32.05 4.26
CA LYS A 16 -17.63 -33.33 4.65
C LYS A 16 -17.71 -34.30 3.46
N ASN A 17 -16.53 -34.72 2.94
CA ASN A 17 -16.43 -35.71 1.87
C ASN A 17 -17.26 -35.30 0.61
N ILE A 18 -16.97 -34.09 0.12
CA ILE A 18 -17.73 -33.50 -1.00
C ILE A 18 -17.39 -34.19 -2.32
N ASP A 19 -18.42 -34.58 -3.04
CA ASP A 19 -18.41 -35.05 -4.43
C ASP A 19 -19.15 -34.00 -5.29
N ILE A 20 -18.47 -33.41 -6.29
CA ILE A 20 -19.04 -32.34 -7.13
C ILE A 20 -18.50 -32.37 -8.55
N LYS A 21 -19.36 -32.00 -9.54
CA LYS A 21 -19.01 -31.85 -10.94
C LYS A 21 -19.14 -30.40 -11.39
N ILE A 22 -18.08 -29.71 -11.57
CA ILE A 22 -18.02 -28.29 -11.94
C ILE A 22 -17.91 -28.19 -13.46
N PRO A 23 -18.85 -27.51 -14.16
CA PRO A 23 -18.78 -27.37 -15.61
C PRO A 23 -17.58 -26.52 -16.04
N ARG A 24 -16.90 -26.94 -17.11
CA ARG A 24 -15.77 -26.19 -17.69
C ARG A 24 -16.26 -25.11 -18.64
N ASP A 25 -15.40 -24.13 -18.89
CA ASP A 25 -15.62 -23.00 -19.79
C ASP A 25 -16.87 -22.20 -19.40
N LYS A 26 -17.11 -22.09 -18.09
CA LYS A 26 -18.23 -21.44 -17.46
C LYS A 26 -17.78 -20.52 -16.32
N LEU A 27 -18.63 -19.54 -16.01
CA LEU A 27 -18.53 -18.75 -14.78
C LEU A 27 -19.30 -19.48 -13.67
N VAL A 28 -18.55 -20.05 -12.73
CA VAL A 28 -19.09 -20.81 -11.60
C VAL A 28 -18.92 -20.00 -10.31
N VAL A 29 -19.99 -19.77 -9.59
CA VAL A 29 -19.96 -19.04 -8.31
C VAL A 29 -20.11 -20.01 -7.14
N PHE A 30 -19.14 -19.98 -6.21
CA PHE A 30 -19.22 -20.65 -4.92
C PHE A 30 -19.75 -19.66 -3.88
N THR A 31 -20.91 -19.94 -3.32
CA THR A 31 -21.57 -19.09 -2.32
C THR A 31 -21.90 -19.88 -1.05
N GLY A 32 -22.43 -19.20 -0.03
CA GLY A 32 -22.81 -19.76 1.25
C GLY A 32 -22.33 -18.91 2.44
N LEU A 33 -22.70 -19.26 3.64
CA LEU A 33 -22.36 -18.54 4.87
C LEU A 33 -20.85 -18.35 5.06
N SER A 34 -20.42 -17.30 5.76
CA SER A 34 -19.03 -17.13 6.14
C SER A 34 -18.57 -18.32 7.00
N GLY A 35 -17.40 -18.92 6.66
CA GLY A 35 -16.91 -20.13 7.32
C GLY A 35 -17.61 -21.43 6.92
N SER A 36 -18.41 -21.47 5.85
CA SER A 36 -19.10 -22.69 5.38
C SER A 36 -18.19 -23.70 4.66
N GLY A 37 -16.99 -23.29 4.22
CA GLY A 37 -16.03 -24.15 3.50
C GLY A 37 -15.81 -23.79 2.04
N LYS A 38 -16.33 -22.67 1.55
CA LYS A 38 -16.14 -22.19 0.16
C LYS A 38 -14.69 -22.11 -0.25
N SER A 39 -13.91 -21.36 0.53
CA SER A 39 -12.48 -21.15 0.26
C SER A 39 -11.69 -22.45 0.41
N SER A 40 -12.08 -23.33 1.34
CA SER A 40 -11.47 -24.67 1.49
C SER A 40 -11.66 -25.52 0.25
N LEU A 41 -12.83 -25.47 -0.39
CA LEU A 41 -13.06 -26.21 -1.64
C LEU A 41 -12.35 -25.55 -2.83
N ALA A 42 -12.43 -24.21 -2.96
CA ALA A 42 -11.89 -23.49 -4.12
C ALA A 42 -10.35 -23.42 -4.09
N PHE A 43 -9.77 -22.97 -2.96
CA PHE A 43 -8.34 -22.67 -2.84
C PHE A 43 -7.55 -23.85 -2.24
N ASP A 44 -7.96 -24.36 -1.08
CA ASP A 44 -7.19 -25.38 -0.35
C ASP A 44 -7.34 -26.77 -0.99
N THR A 45 -8.37 -26.98 -1.84
CA THR A 45 -8.57 -28.26 -2.54
C THR A 45 -8.31 -28.15 -4.04
N ILE A 46 -9.13 -27.39 -4.81
CA ILE A 46 -9.08 -27.39 -6.28
C ILE A 46 -7.82 -26.68 -6.78
N TYR A 47 -7.56 -25.45 -6.28
CA TYR A 47 -6.35 -24.70 -6.68
C TYR A 47 -5.07 -25.41 -6.21
N ALA A 48 -5.02 -25.83 -4.97
CA ALA A 48 -3.85 -26.50 -4.39
C ALA A 48 -3.46 -27.77 -5.18
N GLU A 49 -4.44 -28.59 -5.57
CA GLU A 49 -4.17 -29.77 -6.40
C GLU A 49 -3.76 -29.39 -7.83
N GLY A 50 -4.37 -28.39 -8.45
CA GLY A 50 -3.99 -27.88 -9.75
C GLY A 50 -2.56 -27.37 -9.78
N GLN A 51 -2.16 -26.60 -8.77
CA GLN A 51 -0.81 -26.07 -8.65
C GLN A 51 0.20 -27.17 -8.31
N ARG A 52 -0.15 -28.11 -7.43
CA ARG A 52 0.69 -29.28 -7.12
C ARG A 52 1.03 -30.05 -8.38
N ARG A 53 0.06 -30.38 -9.24
CA ARG A 53 0.27 -31.08 -10.51
C ARG A 53 1.14 -30.27 -11.49
N TYR A 54 0.93 -28.95 -11.52
CA TYR A 54 1.76 -28.08 -12.36
C TYR A 54 3.21 -28.10 -11.89
N VAL A 55 3.48 -27.93 -10.57
CA VAL A 55 4.82 -27.98 -10.00
C VAL A 55 5.48 -29.35 -10.22
N GLU A 56 4.73 -30.46 -10.08
CA GLU A 56 5.24 -31.81 -10.35
C GLU A 56 5.64 -32.02 -11.82
N SER A 57 5.01 -31.30 -12.76
CA SER A 57 5.38 -31.36 -14.18
C SER A 57 6.69 -30.64 -14.52
N LEU A 58 7.19 -29.78 -13.60
CA LEU A 58 8.43 -29.03 -13.80
C LEU A 58 9.68 -29.87 -13.55
N SER A 59 10.83 -29.39 -14.03
CA SER A 59 12.13 -30.04 -13.79
C SER A 59 12.45 -30.17 -12.29
N SER A 60 13.24 -31.15 -11.91
CA SER A 60 13.69 -31.38 -10.51
C SER A 60 14.39 -30.14 -9.92
N TYR A 61 15.11 -29.39 -10.76
CA TYR A 61 15.75 -28.14 -10.37
C TYR A 61 14.71 -27.04 -10.03
N ALA A 62 13.71 -26.83 -10.85
CA ALA A 62 12.65 -25.85 -10.59
C ALA A 62 11.83 -26.19 -9.34
N ARG A 63 11.57 -27.50 -9.10
CA ARG A 63 10.87 -27.98 -7.89
C ARG A 63 11.61 -27.67 -6.59
N GLN A 64 12.95 -27.67 -6.59
CA GLN A 64 13.75 -27.30 -5.40
C GLN A 64 13.52 -25.84 -4.97
N PHE A 65 13.24 -24.95 -5.91
CA PHE A 65 12.97 -23.53 -5.60
C PHE A 65 11.52 -23.22 -5.23
N LEU A 66 10.58 -24.00 -5.76
CA LEU A 66 9.13 -23.77 -5.54
C LEU A 66 8.61 -24.48 -4.28
N GLY A 67 9.42 -25.35 -3.68
CA GLY A 67 9.01 -26.15 -2.54
C GLY A 67 8.10 -27.33 -2.92
N GLN A 68 7.96 -28.27 -1.99
CA GLN A 68 7.02 -29.38 -2.14
C GLN A 68 5.68 -28.93 -1.56
N MET A 69 4.62 -28.99 -2.37
CA MET A 69 3.26 -28.67 -1.90
C MET A 69 2.63 -29.93 -1.30
N ASP A 70 1.98 -29.79 -0.17
CA ASP A 70 1.22 -30.86 0.45
C ASP A 70 0.05 -31.24 -0.46
N LYS A 71 -0.26 -32.56 -0.52
CA LYS A 71 -1.42 -33.03 -1.25
C LYS A 71 -2.67 -32.71 -0.42
N PRO A 72 -3.66 -32.02 -0.97
CA PRO A 72 -4.92 -31.76 -0.27
C PRO A 72 -5.64 -33.07 0.06
N ASP A 73 -6.44 -33.06 1.14
CA ASP A 73 -7.24 -34.22 1.55
C ASP A 73 -8.45 -34.41 0.62
N VAL A 74 -8.19 -35.06 -0.50
CA VAL A 74 -9.15 -35.36 -1.57
C VAL A 74 -8.82 -36.71 -2.19
N ASP A 75 -9.82 -37.49 -2.55
CA ASP A 75 -9.59 -38.80 -3.19
C ASP A 75 -8.97 -38.58 -4.57
N TYR A 76 -9.64 -37.85 -5.45
CA TYR A 76 -9.07 -37.43 -6.73
C TYR A 76 -9.80 -36.20 -7.30
N ILE A 77 -9.14 -35.49 -8.21
CA ILE A 77 -9.74 -34.44 -9.04
C ILE A 77 -9.38 -34.70 -10.50
N ASP A 78 -10.38 -34.80 -11.35
CA ASP A 78 -10.23 -34.96 -12.78
C ASP A 78 -10.64 -33.72 -13.56
N GLY A 79 -10.09 -33.53 -14.79
CA GLY A 79 -10.48 -32.41 -15.66
C GLY A 79 -9.85 -31.08 -15.32
N LEU A 80 -8.85 -31.03 -14.42
CA LEU A 80 -8.16 -29.77 -14.07
C LEU A 80 -7.36 -29.23 -15.25
N SER A 81 -7.53 -27.94 -15.50
CA SER A 81 -6.64 -27.10 -16.33
C SER A 81 -5.55 -26.47 -15.45
N PRO A 82 -4.49 -25.88 -16.05
CA PRO A 82 -3.56 -25.02 -15.31
C PRO A 82 -4.34 -23.98 -14.52
N ALA A 83 -4.09 -23.91 -13.19
CA ALA A 83 -4.87 -23.08 -12.29
C ALA A 83 -4.12 -21.80 -11.90
N ILE A 84 -4.82 -20.67 -11.94
CA ILE A 84 -4.34 -19.35 -11.49
C ILE A 84 -5.25 -18.85 -10.39
N SER A 85 -4.67 -18.51 -9.23
CA SER A 85 -5.36 -17.92 -8.10
C SER A 85 -5.19 -16.40 -8.10
N ILE A 86 -6.30 -15.69 -7.85
CA ILE A 86 -6.32 -14.24 -7.63
C ILE A 86 -6.96 -13.99 -6.26
N ASP A 87 -6.13 -14.10 -5.22
CA ASP A 87 -6.53 -13.92 -3.83
C ASP A 87 -6.37 -12.47 -3.35
N GLN A 88 -6.99 -12.17 -2.21
CA GLN A 88 -7.00 -10.85 -1.60
C GLN A 88 -5.74 -10.54 -0.75
N LYS A 89 -5.03 -11.59 -0.29
CA LYS A 89 -4.09 -11.50 0.85
C LYS A 89 -2.73 -10.85 0.59
N THR A 90 -2.34 -10.48 -0.62
CA THR A 90 -0.97 -10.06 -0.91
C THR A 90 -0.86 -8.67 -1.51
N THR A 91 -0.98 -7.63 -0.68
CA THR A 91 -0.40 -6.33 -1.03
C THR A 91 1.11 -6.42 -0.86
N SER A 92 1.85 -6.17 -1.92
CA SER A 92 3.32 -6.10 -1.84
C SER A 92 3.70 -4.93 -0.93
N GLN A 93 4.37 -5.22 0.18
CA GLN A 93 4.91 -4.19 1.08
C GLN A 93 6.23 -3.59 0.57
N ASN A 94 6.67 -3.96 -0.62
CA ASN A 94 7.88 -3.42 -1.21
C ASN A 94 7.66 -1.95 -1.62
N PRO A 95 8.35 -0.97 -1.00
CA PRO A 95 8.17 0.45 -1.28
C PRO A 95 8.58 0.87 -2.70
N ARG A 96 9.29 -0.01 -3.43
CA ARG A 96 9.67 0.20 -4.82
C ARG A 96 8.62 -0.26 -5.82
N SER A 97 7.65 -1.07 -5.40
CA SER A 97 6.57 -1.52 -6.28
C SER A 97 5.54 -0.43 -6.49
N THR A 98 5.19 -0.17 -7.74
CA THR A 98 4.15 0.79 -8.15
C THR A 98 3.12 0.10 -9.04
N VAL A 99 1.96 0.73 -9.25
CA VAL A 99 0.96 0.24 -10.20
C VAL A 99 1.62 -0.03 -11.56
N GLY A 100 2.40 0.93 -12.08
CA GLY A 100 3.08 0.78 -13.38
C GLY A 100 4.05 -0.39 -13.44
N THR A 101 4.76 -0.73 -12.34
CA THR A 101 5.69 -1.87 -12.34
C THR A 101 4.99 -3.21 -12.17
N VAL A 102 3.91 -3.26 -11.39
CA VAL A 102 3.13 -4.51 -11.19
C VAL A 102 2.35 -4.89 -12.45
N THR A 103 1.92 -3.90 -13.22
CA THR A 103 1.21 -4.11 -14.51
C THR A 103 2.14 -4.24 -15.71
N GLU A 104 3.47 -4.19 -15.49
CA GLU A 104 4.50 -4.17 -16.54
C GLU A 104 4.44 -2.96 -17.49
N ILE A 105 3.47 -2.05 -17.32
CA ILE A 105 3.35 -0.84 -18.16
C ILE A 105 4.63 -0.02 -18.10
N TYR A 106 5.25 0.07 -16.91
CA TYR A 106 6.48 0.84 -16.73
C TYR A 106 7.65 0.30 -17.57
N ASP A 107 7.70 -1.00 -17.86
CA ASP A 107 8.73 -1.60 -18.70
C ASP A 107 8.60 -1.16 -20.16
N TYR A 108 7.38 -1.06 -20.67
CA TYR A 108 7.11 -0.50 -21.98
C TYR A 108 7.35 1.01 -22.03
N MET A 109 7.02 1.75 -20.98
CA MET A 109 7.33 3.18 -20.86
C MET A 109 8.84 3.42 -20.93
N ARG A 110 9.64 2.65 -20.19
CA ARG A 110 11.12 2.76 -20.25
C ARG A 110 11.65 2.54 -21.67
N LEU A 111 11.09 1.59 -22.38
CA LEU A 111 11.45 1.33 -23.78
C LEU A 111 11.05 2.50 -24.68
N LEU A 112 9.85 3.02 -24.50
CA LEU A 112 9.32 4.13 -25.31
C LEU A 112 10.16 5.40 -25.14
N TRP A 113 10.38 5.87 -23.91
CA TRP A 113 11.19 7.06 -23.64
C TRP A 113 12.65 6.90 -24.08
N ALA A 114 13.23 5.70 -23.95
CA ALA A 114 14.59 5.45 -24.42
C ALA A 114 14.72 5.47 -25.94
N ARG A 115 13.67 5.13 -26.69
CA ARG A 115 13.75 5.00 -28.16
C ARG A 115 13.27 6.21 -28.93
N ILE A 116 12.26 6.91 -28.43
CA ILE A 116 11.65 8.04 -29.14
C ILE A 116 11.58 9.32 -28.29
N GLY A 117 12.07 9.28 -27.06
CA GLY A 117 12.14 10.45 -26.19
C GLY A 117 13.19 11.46 -26.67
N THR A 118 12.90 12.74 -26.47
CA THR A 118 13.79 13.86 -26.79
C THR A 118 14.54 14.29 -25.55
N PRO A 119 15.87 14.17 -25.48
CA PRO A 119 16.66 14.61 -24.34
C PRO A 119 16.85 16.13 -24.31
N HIS A 120 16.81 16.67 -23.10
CA HIS A 120 17.04 18.08 -22.83
C HIS A 120 18.16 18.24 -21.79
N CYS A 121 18.78 19.39 -21.74
CA CYS A 121 19.77 19.71 -20.71
C CYS A 121 19.07 19.88 -19.34
N PRO A 122 19.46 19.13 -18.31
CA PRO A 122 18.83 19.24 -16.99
C PRO A 122 19.07 20.59 -16.29
N LYS A 123 20.00 21.42 -16.79
CA LYS A 123 20.28 22.75 -16.23
C LYS A 123 19.58 23.88 -16.97
N CYS A 124 19.68 23.91 -18.30
CA CYS A 124 19.17 25.03 -19.11
C CYS A 124 17.89 24.67 -19.89
N GLY A 125 17.46 23.40 -19.92
CA GLY A 125 16.27 22.96 -20.63
C GLY A 125 16.39 22.90 -22.16
N LYS A 126 17.58 23.24 -22.74
CA LYS A 126 17.80 23.20 -24.19
C LYS A 126 17.76 21.76 -24.69
N GLU A 127 17.14 21.53 -25.83
CA GLU A 127 17.13 20.23 -26.52
C GLU A 127 18.54 19.82 -26.93
N ILE A 128 18.87 18.56 -26.72
CA ILE A 128 20.18 17.99 -26.96
C ILE A 128 20.09 16.95 -28.10
N HIS A 129 20.93 17.11 -29.11
CA HIS A 129 20.98 16.17 -30.22
C HIS A 129 22.32 15.44 -30.27
N GLN A 130 22.32 14.23 -30.78
CA GLN A 130 23.55 13.56 -31.21
C GLN A 130 23.92 14.06 -32.59
N GLN A 131 25.21 14.33 -32.77
CA GLN A 131 25.75 14.68 -34.07
C GLN A 131 26.44 13.45 -34.68
N THR A 132 26.08 13.08 -35.89
CA THR A 132 26.83 12.05 -36.62
C THR A 132 28.18 12.60 -37.06
N ILE A 133 29.15 11.72 -37.31
CA ILE A 133 30.48 12.13 -37.83
C ILE A 133 30.32 12.96 -39.10
N ASP A 134 29.45 12.52 -40.03
CA ASP A 134 29.17 13.25 -41.25
C ASP A 134 28.65 14.67 -41.00
N GLN A 135 27.75 14.86 -40.06
CA GLN A 135 27.23 16.17 -39.68
C GLN A 135 28.30 17.05 -39.05
N ILE A 136 29.21 16.47 -38.23
CA ILE A 136 30.38 17.20 -37.70
C ILE A 136 31.28 17.65 -38.84
N ILE A 137 31.57 16.76 -39.76
CA ILE A 137 32.43 17.06 -40.94
C ILE A 137 31.76 18.13 -41.80
N ASP A 138 30.48 18.00 -42.14
CA ASP A 138 29.77 18.99 -42.96
C ASP A 138 29.76 20.37 -42.30
N ARG A 139 29.61 20.44 -40.99
CA ARG A 139 29.68 21.70 -40.21
C ARG A 139 31.08 22.30 -40.18
N LEU A 140 32.11 21.46 -40.08
CA LEU A 140 33.51 21.91 -40.21
C LEU A 140 33.84 22.41 -41.62
N MET A 141 33.36 21.71 -42.65
CA MET A 141 33.56 22.10 -44.06
C MET A 141 32.77 23.35 -44.46
N ALA A 142 31.73 23.71 -43.68
CA ALA A 142 30.95 24.94 -43.86
C ALA A 142 31.65 26.20 -43.31
N LEU A 143 32.78 26.06 -42.60
CA LEU A 143 33.60 27.18 -42.17
C LEU A 143 34.28 27.87 -43.39
N GLU A 144 34.65 29.11 -43.24
CA GLU A 144 35.33 29.88 -44.30
C GLU A 144 36.59 29.15 -44.83
N GLU A 145 36.79 29.18 -46.15
CA GLU A 145 37.94 28.56 -46.78
C GLU A 145 39.26 29.21 -46.29
N LYS A 146 40.27 28.38 -46.03
CA LYS A 146 41.54 28.70 -45.39
C LYS A 146 41.48 28.93 -43.88
N THR A 147 40.33 28.71 -43.19
CA THR A 147 40.28 28.71 -41.75
C THR A 147 41.17 27.60 -41.18
N ARG A 148 42.00 27.98 -40.19
CA ARG A 148 42.87 27.04 -39.49
C ARG A 148 42.15 26.49 -38.28
N VAL A 149 42.02 25.18 -38.21
CA VAL A 149 41.31 24.48 -37.10
C VAL A 149 42.25 23.47 -36.45
N GLN A 150 42.25 23.44 -35.14
CA GLN A 150 42.85 22.37 -34.32
C GLN A 150 41.78 21.40 -33.86
N LEU A 151 41.92 20.12 -34.18
CA LEU A 151 40.99 19.08 -33.68
C LEU A 151 41.55 18.49 -32.39
N LEU A 152 40.79 18.61 -31.33
CA LEU A 152 41.16 18.23 -29.98
C LEU A 152 40.24 17.12 -29.46
N ALA A 153 40.81 16.14 -28.80
CA ALA A 153 40.10 15.09 -28.07
C ALA A 153 40.14 15.35 -26.55
N PRO A 154 39.05 15.74 -25.90
CA PRO A 154 39.02 15.99 -24.46
C PRO A 154 38.98 14.67 -23.69
N VAL A 155 40.13 14.27 -23.11
CA VAL A 155 40.28 13.00 -22.36
C VAL A 155 40.07 13.18 -20.86
N ILE A 156 40.30 14.37 -20.30
CA ILE A 156 39.99 14.69 -18.90
C ILE A 156 39.24 16.01 -18.86
N ARG A 157 38.13 16.04 -18.14
CA ARG A 157 37.28 17.23 -17.95
C ARG A 157 36.97 17.43 -16.47
N GLY A 158 37.51 18.51 -15.90
CA GLY A 158 37.20 18.92 -14.53
C GLY A 158 37.55 17.93 -13.44
N LYS A 159 38.46 16.98 -13.62
CA LYS A 159 38.86 15.98 -12.65
C LYS A 159 40.11 16.39 -11.90
N LYS A 160 40.14 16.14 -10.57
CA LYS A 160 41.36 16.31 -9.76
C LYS A 160 42.37 15.19 -10.00
N GLY A 161 43.62 15.46 -9.96
CA GLY A 161 44.68 14.44 -10.08
C GLY A 161 45.86 14.89 -10.94
N GLU A 162 46.95 14.19 -10.86
CA GLU A 162 48.18 14.43 -11.67
C GLU A 162 48.11 13.84 -13.08
N HIS A 163 47.16 12.95 -13.35
CA HIS A 163 46.83 12.31 -14.64
C HIS A 163 48.03 11.75 -15.43
N VAL A 164 49.11 11.32 -14.76
CA VAL A 164 50.37 10.85 -15.36
C VAL A 164 50.15 9.80 -16.45
N LYS A 165 49.23 8.83 -16.20
CA LYS A 165 48.94 7.77 -17.16
C LYS A 165 48.35 8.27 -18.48
N VAL A 166 47.65 9.39 -18.46
CA VAL A 166 47.07 10.00 -19.67
C VAL A 166 48.18 10.53 -20.58
N PHE A 167 49.16 11.19 -19.99
CA PHE A 167 50.31 11.69 -20.71
C PHE A 167 51.20 10.56 -21.28
N GLU A 168 51.43 9.51 -20.48
CA GLU A 168 52.19 8.34 -20.92
C GLU A 168 51.51 7.63 -22.09
N ASN A 169 50.18 7.45 -22.02
CA ASN A 169 49.44 6.80 -23.08
C ASN A 169 49.40 7.62 -24.36
N ALA A 170 49.24 8.95 -24.26
CA ALA A 170 49.28 9.84 -25.41
C ALA A 170 50.65 9.81 -26.10
N ARG A 171 51.76 9.80 -25.32
CA ARG A 171 53.14 9.62 -25.83
C ARG A 171 53.32 8.30 -26.57
N LYS A 172 52.87 7.21 -25.99
CA LYS A 172 52.93 5.86 -26.59
C LYS A 172 52.15 5.75 -27.89
N GLN A 173 51.05 6.50 -28.01
CA GLN A 173 50.23 6.55 -29.23
C GLN A 173 50.77 7.53 -30.29
N GLY A 174 51.90 8.22 -30.02
CA GLY A 174 52.59 9.08 -31.00
C GLY A 174 52.06 10.53 -31.09
N TYR A 175 51.22 10.94 -30.15
CA TYR A 175 50.77 12.35 -30.11
C TYR A 175 51.92 13.25 -29.62
N VAL A 176 51.97 14.43 -30.19
CA VAL A 176 53.06 15.37 -29.94
C VAL A 176 52.66 16.47 -28.95
N ARG A 177 51.37 16.86 -28.96
CA ARG A 177 50.88 18.01 -28.19
C ARG A 177 49.58 17.71 -27.47
N MET A 178 49.42 18.36 -26.31
CA MET A 178 48.18 18.38 -25.54
C MET A 178 47.84 19.81 -25.10
N ARG A 179 46.58 20.13 -24.97
CA ARG A 179 46.13 21.35 -24.35
C ARG A 179 45.71 21.01 -22.91
N VAL A 180 46.34 21.67 -21.94
CA VAL A 180 46.08 21.46 -20.50
C VAL A 180 45.63 22.79 -19.92
N ASP A 181 44.45 22.82 -19.35
CA ASP A 181 43.82 24.01 -18.75
C ASP A 181 43.81 25.24 -19.68
N GLY A 182 43.73 24.99 -20.98
CA GLY A 182 43.69 26.02 -22.03
C GLY A 182 45.04 26.33 -22.68
N GLU A 183 46.17 25.87 -22.12
CA GLU A 183 47.52 26.08 -22.65
C GLU A 183 48.02 24.85 -23.41
N ILE A 184 48.68 25.07 -24.56
CA ILE A 184 49.26 24.00 -25.39
C ILE A 184 50.64 23.66 -24.88
N HIS A 185 50.84 22.39 -24.50
CA HIS A 185 52.11 21.82 -24.07
C HIS A 185 52.62 20.80 -25.07
N ASP A 186 53.94 20.73 -25.25
CA ASP A 186 54.60 19.66 -25.99
C ASP A 186 54.76 18.44 -25.06
N LEU A 187 54.37 17.25 -25.54
CA LEU A 187 54.47 16.03 -24.76
C LEU A 187 55.91 15.55 -24.52
N SER A 188 56.92 16.13 -25.18
CA SER A 188 58.33 15.91 -24.90
C SER A 188 58.79 16.56 -23.59
N GLU A 189 58.08 17.57 -23.10
CA GLU A 189 58.38 18.26 -21.83
C GLU A 189 57.80 17.47 -20.65
N GLU A 190 58.50 17.46 -19.50
CA GLU A 190 58.00 16.96 -18.25
C GLU A 190 57.25 18.07 -17.50
N PHE A 191 55.99 17.89 -17.30
CA PHE A 191 55.17 18.79 -16.46
C PHE A 191 54.35 18.02 -15.43
N LYS A 192 54.18 18.59 -14.24
CA LYS A 192 53.44 18.02 -13.12
C LYS A 192 52.21 18.84 -12.85
N LEU A 193 51.06 18.19 -12.82
CA LEU A 193 49.80 18.82 -12.47
C LEU A 193 49.56 18.79 -10.96
N ALA A 194 48.85 19.80 -10.46
CA ALA A 194 48.50 19.89 -9.05
C ALA A 194 47.42 18.88 -8.68
N LYS A 195 47.73 17.94 -7.78
CA LYS A 195 46.85 16.84 -7.37
C LYS A 195 45.48 17.28 -6.80
N THR A 196 45.41 18.48 -6.25
CA THR A 196 44.22 19.04 -5.58
C THR A 196 43.37 19.92 -6.50
N LYS A 197 43.90 20.38 -7.64
CA LYS A 197 43.16 21.19 -8.62
C LYS A 197 42.41 20.32 -9.64
N LYS A 198 41.33 20.85 -10.19
CA LYS A 198 40.60 20.24 -11.30
C LYS A 198 41.31 20.64 -12.60
N HIS A 199 41.56 19.69 -13.46
CA HIS A 199 42.23 19.87 -14.74
C HIS A 199 41.35 19.46 -15.91
N ASN A 200 41.56 20.17 -17.05
CA ASN A 200 41.01 19.79 -18.35
C ASN A 200 42.22 19.40 -19.22
N ILE A 201 42.19 18.23 -19.84
CA ILE A 201 43.29 17.74 -20.68
C ILE A 201 42.68 17.25 -21.99
N GLU A 202 43.21 17.82 -23.08
CA GLU A 202 42.75 17.56 -24.43
C GLU A 202 43.95 17.20 -25.31
N ILE A 203 43.84 16.08 -26.05
CA ILE A 203 44.85 15.63 -26.99
C ILE A 203 44.68 16.41 -28.29
N VAL A 204 45.72 17.03 -28.80
CA VAL A 204 45.74 17.65 -30.16
C VAL A 204 45.90 16.52 -31.17
N VAL A 205 44.78 16.17 -31.84
CA VAL A 205 44.76 15.06 -32.82
C VAL A 205 45.34 15.53 -34.16
N ASP A 206 44.88 16.67 -34.66
CA ASP A 206 45.36 17.21 -35.94
C ASP A 206 45.21 18.74 -36.02
N ARG A 207 45.94 19.35 -36.94
CA ARG A 207 45.84 20.74 -37.33
C ARG A 207 45.55 20.82 -38.81
N VAL A 208 44.35 21.23 -39.15
CA VAL A 208 43.86 21.23 -40.54
C VAL A 208 43.53 22.63 -41.00
N VAL A 209 43.62 22.83 -42.30
CA VAL A 209 43.17 24.05 -42.97
C VAL A 209 41.97 23.67 -43.81
N ILE A 210 40.84 24.35 -43.61
CA ILE A 210 39.62 24.08 -44.34
C ILE A 210 39.82 24.36 -45.83
N ARG A 211 39.70 23.31 -46.64
CA ARG A 211 39.77 23.33 -48.10
C ARG A 211 38.89 22.23 -48.67
N PRO A 212 38.39 22.35 -49.88
CA PRO A 212 37.52 21.31 -50.49
C PRO A 212 38.16 19.91 -50.55
N ASP A 213 39.49 19.85 -50.71
CA ASP A 213 40.26 18.59 -50.78
C ASP A 213 40.62 18.00 -49.40
N ALA A 214 40.37 18.73 -48.31
CA ALA A 214 40.73 18.31 -46.97
C ALA A 214 39.67 17.39 -46.29
N ARG A 215 38.50 17.12 -46.91
CA ARG A 215 37.41 16.36 -46.33
C ARG A 215 37.84 14.99 -45.77
N GLY A 216 38.60 14.22 -46.54
CA GLY A 216 39.07 12.88 -46.11
C GLY A 216 39.95 12.97 -44.87
N ARG A 217 40.92 13.91 -44.83
CA ARG A 217 41.78 14.10 -43.67
C ARG A 217 41.02 14.57 -42.43
N ILE A 218 40.01 15.45 -42.61
CA ILE A 218 39.13 15.88 -41.50
C ILE A 218 38.34 14.73 -40.98
N THR A 219 37.82 13.85 -41.83
CA THR A 219 37.09 12.63 -41.43
C THR A 219 37.95 11.76 -40.54
N ASP A 220 39.14 11.37 -40.99
CA ASP A 220 40.05 10.52 -40.23
C ASP A 220 40.40 11.13 -38.87
N SER A 221 40.63 12.45 -38.85
CA SER A 221 41.01 13.18 -37.64
C SER A 221 39.81 13.31 -36.66
N VAL A 222 38.59 13.53 -37.15
CA VAL A 222 37.35 13.57 -36.33
C VAL A 222 37.04 12.19 -35.77
N GLU A 223 37.17 11.13 -36.57
CA GLU A 223 36.98 9.75 -36.10
C GLU A 223 37.98 9.40 -35.00
N THR A 224 39.27 9.77 -35.21
CA THR A 224 40.31 9.54 -34.20
C THR A 224 40.06 10.34 -32.93
N ALA A 225 39.68 11.61 -33.03
CA ALA A 225 39.37 12.45 -31.87
C ALA A 225 38.16 11.94 -31.10
N SER A 226 37.12 11.50 -31.81
CA SER A 226 35.92 10.92 -31.24
C SER A 226 36.22 9.60 -30.51
N ALA A 227 37.01 8.71 -31.11
CA ALA A 227 37.40 7.45 -30.47
C ALA A 227 38.19 7.64 -29.16
N LEU A 228 39.11 8.60 -29.14
CA LEU A 228 39.95 8.95 -27.97
C LEU A 228 39.15 9.54 -26.82
N SER A 229 38.17 10.35 -27.12
CA SER A 229 37.40 11.15 -26.14
C SER A 229 36.08 10.48 -25.71
N GLY A 230 35.70 9.36 -26.34
CA GLY A 230 34.40 8.72 -26.13
C GLY A 230 33.25 9.52 -26.76
N GLY A 231 33.46 10.07 -27.96
CA GLY A 231 32.42 10.74 -28.74
C GLY A 231 32.43 12.28 -28.73
N LEU A 232 33.39 12.90 -28.08
CA LEU A 232 33.54 14.37 -28.02
C LEU A 232 34.65 14.85 -28.90
N VAL A 233 34.43 15.88 -29.68
CA VAL A 233 35.45 16.52 -30.55
C VAL A 233 35.38 18.04 -30.36
N ILE A 234 36.51 18.67 -30.06
CA ILE A 234 36.62 20.14 -30.02
C ILE A 234 37.39 20.62 -31.25
N ALA A 235 36.74 21.46 -32.02
CA ALA A 235 37.40 22.18 -33.12
C ALA A 235 37.78 23.58 -32.63
N ASP A 236 39.03 23.76 -32.31
CA ASP A 236 39.57 25.04 -31.89
C ASP A 236 39.95 25.86 -33.11
N VAL A 237 39.15 26.88 -33.43
CA VAL A 237 39.35 27.77 -34.58
C VAL A 237 40.38 28.83 -34.21
N ILE A 238 41.51 28.82 -34.85
CA ILE A 238 42.60 29.78 -34.54
C ILE A 238 42.11 31.19 -34.85
N GLY A 239 41.93 31.99 -33.80
CA GLY A 239 41.41 33.36 -33.90
C GLY A 239 39.91 33.50 -33.77
N GLY A 240 39.18 32.41 -33.45
CA GLY A 240 37.76 32.36 -33.21
C GLY A 240 37.44 31.61 -31.92
N GLU A 241 36.17 31.36 -31.65
CA GLU A 241 35.74 30.54 -30.52
C GLU A 241 35.83 29.04 -30.83
N PRO A 242 36.20 28.18 -29.87
CA PRO A 242 36.23 26.74 -30.07
C PRO A 242 34.81 26.19 -30.21
N ILE A 243 34.60 25.32 -31.19
CA ILE A 243 33.34 24.66 -31.46
C ILE A 243 33.42 23.23 -30.87
N THR A 244 32.50 22.89 -29.98
CA THR A 244 32.43 21.55 -29.44
C THR A 244 31.38 20.72 -30.18
N PHE A 245 31.77 19.55 -30.62
CA PHE A 245 30.90 18.56 -31.26
C PHE A 245 30.78 17.32 -30.37
N SER A 246 29.65 16.69 -30.38
CA SER A 246 29.43 15.49 -29.59
C SER A 246 28.62 14.44 -30.36
N GLN A 247 29.13 13.23 -30.40
CA GLN A 247 28.38 12.06 -30.85
C GLN A 247 27.42 11.55 -29.74
N ASN A 248 27.65 11.98 -28.49
CA ASN A 248 26.79 11.76 -27.36
C ASN A 248 25.81 12.91 -27.19
N TYR A 249 24.75 12.70 -26.45
CA TYR A 249 23.83 13.78 -26.05
C TYR A 249 24.55 14.76 -25.12
N ALA A 250 24.99 15.87 -25.63
CA ALA A 250 25.74 16.89 -24.86
C ALA A 250 25.13 18.28 -25.03
N CYS A 251 25.11 19.05 -23.94
CA CYS A 251 24.74 20.47 -23.99
C CYS A 251 25.99 21.33 -24.19
N ASP A 252 26.03 22.08 -25.28
CA ASP A 252 27.17 22.95 -25.64
C ASP A 252 27.36 24.08 -24.61
N ASP A 253 26.27 24.62 -24.06
CA ASP A 253 26.30 25.75 -23.11
C ASP A 253 26.68 25.34 -21.68
N CYS A 254 26.19 24.16 -21.22
CA CYS A 254 26.37 23.72 -19.83
C CYS A 254 27.47 22.66 -19.65
N GLY A 255 28.02 22.12 -20.73
CA GLY A 255 29.04 21.08 -20.71
C GLY A 255 28.59 19.75 -20.10
N ILE A 256 27.27 19.52 -20.00
CA ILE A 256 26.70 18.26 -19.48
C ILE A 256 26.59 17.30 -20.65
N SER A 257 27.08 16.08 -20.47
CA SER A 257 26.89 14.95 -21.40
C SER A 257 25.97 13.93 -20.77
N ILE A 258 24.95 13.50 -21.51
CA ILE A 258 24.07 12.40 -21.16
C ILE A 258 24.58 11.16 -21.89
N GLU A 259 24.71 10.04 -21.16
CA GLU A 259 25.07 8.74 -21.74
C GLU A 259 24.00 8.29 -22.75
N GLU A 260 24.30 7.28 -23.56
CA GLU A 260 23.35 6.69 -24.49
C GLU A 260 22.02 6.32 -23.77
N LEU A 261 20.90 6.76 -24.34
CA LEU A 261 19.57 6.50 -23.78
C LEU A 261 19.21 5.02 -23.88
N THR A 262 19.38 4.32 -22.78
CA THR A 262 19.03 2.89 -22.68
C THR A 262 17.83 2.70 -21.74
N PRO A 263 16.97 1.68 -21.93
CA PRO A 263 15.81 1.44 -21.05
C PRO A 263 16.16 1.28 -19.58
N ARG A 264 17.38 0.79 -19.25
CA ARG A 264 17.85 0.66 -17.85
C ARG A 264 18.04 2.00 -17.14
N MET A 265 18.33 3.09 -17.86
CA MET A 265 18.47 4.43 -17.30
C MET A 265 17.13 4.98 -16.79
N PHE A 266 16.02 4.53 -17.36
CA PHE A 266 14.69 4.94 -16.94
C PHE A 266 14.12 4.06 -15.80
N SER A 267 14.92 3.16 -15.24
CA SER A 267 14.52 2.32 -14.11
C SER A 267 14.96 2.93 -12.79
N PHE A 268 14.02 3.24 -11.92
CA PHE A 268 14.31 3.66 -10.54
C PHE A 268 14.79 2.52 -9.63
N ASN A 269 14.68 1.25 -10.08
CA ASN A 269 15.24 0.09 -9.40
C ASN A 269 16.69 -0.21 -9.80
N ASN A 270 17.23 0.55 -10.76
CA ASN A 270 18.59 0.38 -11.27
C ASN A 270 19.45 1.59 -10.84
N PRO A 271 20.68 1.38 -10.33
CA PRO A 271 21.58 2.48 -9.93
C PRO A 271 21.87 3.50 -11.02
N TYR A 272 21.79 3.11 -12.30
CA TYR A 272 22.02 4.02 -13.44
C TYR A 272 20.91 5.07 -13.59
N GLY A 273 19.66 4.73 -13.22
CA GLY A 273 18.51 5.63 -13.34
C GLY A 273 18.01 6.19 -12.03
N ALA A 274 18.24 5.48 -10.93
CA ALA A 274 17.74 5.84 -9.61
C ALA A 274 18.34 7.15 -9.11
N CYS A 275 17.53 7.98 -8.47
CA CYS A 275 17.99 9.15 -7.73
C CYS A 275 19.05 8.74 -6.70
N PRO A 276 20.27 9.34 -6.70
CA PRO A 276 21.34 8.91 -5.81
C PRO A 276 21.06 9.18 -4.32
N VAL A 277 20.16 10.13 -4.01
CA VAL A 277 19.83 10.52 -2.63
C VAL A 277 18.83 9.56 -1.99
N CYS A 278 17.76 9.18 -2.69
CA CYS A 278 16.73 8.25 -2.17
C CYS A 278 16.87 6.82 -2.73
N THR A 279 17.87 6.55 -3.55
CA THR A 279 18.11 5.23 -4.19
C THR A 279 16.88 4.67 -4.90
N GLY A 280 16.06 5.55 -5.50
CA GLY A 280 14.86 5.17 -6.25
C GLY A 280 13.59 5.01 -5.41
N LEU A 281 13.62 5.30 -4.11
CA LEU A 281 12.43 5.23 -3.25
C LEU A 281 11.45 6.41 -3.47
N GLY A 282 11.97 7.59 -3.83
CA GLY A 282 11.19 8.81 -3.99
C GLY A 282 10.88 9.52 -2.68
N ILE A 283 10.99 8.82 -1.57
CA ILE A 283 10.71 9.32 -0.21
C ILE A 283 11.93 9.14 0.69
N GLN A 284 11.98 9.90 1.76
CA GLN A 284 12.92 9.74 2.86
C GLN A 284 12.16 9.83 4.18
N LYS A 285 12.52 8.98 5.12
CA LYS A 285 12.11 9.15 6.52
C LYS A 285 12.95 10.27 7.12
N ARG A 286 12.31 11.32 7.60
CA ARG A 286 12.94 12.45 8.28
C ARG A 286 12.19 12.73 9.57
N VAL A 287 12.91 13.30 10.54
CA VAL A 287 12.29 13.78 11.77
C VAL A 287 11.35 14.92 11.42
N ASP A 288 10.11 14.82 11.88
CA ASP A 288 9.04 15.76 11.58
C ASP A 288 8.89 16.75 12.74
N PRO A 289 9.10 18.08 12.52
CA PRO A 289 8.95 19.09 13.54
C PRO A 289 7.60 19.05 14.26
N ASP A 290 6.52 18.79 13.53
CA ASP A 290 5.17 18.75 14.09
C ASP A 290 4.91 17.47 14.91
N ARG A 291 5.69 16.40 14.70
CA ARG A 291 5.66 15.20 15.54
C ARG A 291 6.55 15.35 16.76
N VAL A 292 7.63 16.12 16.65
CA VAL A 292 8.49 16.48 17.77
C VAL A 292 7.73 17.40 18.74
N ILE A 293 6.96 18.36 18.20
CA ILE A 293 6.13 19.30 18.98
C ILE A 293 4.67 19.21 18.49
N PRO A 294 3.92 18.18 18.89
CA PRO A 294 2.58 17.94 18.37
C PRO A 294 1.53 18.94 18.89
N ASN A 295 1.76 19.57 20.03
CA ASN A 295 0.84 20.55 20.60
C ASN A 295 1.64 21.76 21.10
N ARG A 296 1.51 22.87 20.40
CA ARG A 296 2.21 24.12 20.70
C ARG A 296 1.59 24.92 21.87
N HIS A 297 0.36 24.58 22.29
CA HIS A 297 -0.28 25.17 23.47
C HIS A 297 0.34 24.68 24.78
N LEU A 298 1.09 23.57 24.74
CA LEU A 298 1.80 23.05 25.90
C LEU A 298 3.18 23.69 26.04
N SER A 299 3.62 23.82 27.31
CA SER A 299 4.99 24.19 27.63
C SER A 299 5.92 22.97 27.60
N ILE A 300 7.23 23.20 27.57
CA ILE A 300 8.25 22.12 27.63
C ILE A 300 8.03 21.27 28.89
N LYS A 301 7.74 21.92 30.05
CA LYS A 301 7.47 21.24 31.32
C LYS A 301 6.19 20.40 31.30
N GLN A 302 5.19 20.78 30.51
CA GLN A 302 3.96 20.04 30.31
C GLN A 302 4.10 18.91 29.25
N GLY A 303 5.29 18.74 28.69
CA GLY A 303 5.58 17.68 27.72
C GLY A 303 5.26 18.05 26.29
N ALA A 304 5.43 19.31 25.89
CA ALA A 304 5.29 19.74 24.49
C ALA A 304 6.23 18.99 23.54
N ILE A 305 7.46 18.65 24.01
CA ILE A 305 8.47 17.97 23.20
C ILE A 305 8.36 16.45 23.42
N ARG A 306 8.10 15.73 22.35
CA ARG A 306 7.92 14.25 22.36
C ARG A 306 9.05 13.52 21.64
N ALA A 307 10.27 13.95 21.83
CA ALA A 307 11.45 13.35 21.20
C ALA A 307 12.25 12.52 22.19
N SER A 308 12.71 11.34 21.78
CA SER A 308 13.53 10.45 22.60
C SER A 308 14.81 11.16 23.10
N GLY A 309 14.99 11.22 24.41
CA GLY A 309 16.08 11.94 25.08
C GLY A 309 15.85 13.44 25.27
N TRP A 310 14.78 14.03 24.72
CA TRP A 310 14.44 15.45 24.80
C TRP A 310 13.10 15.72 25.51
N GLY A 311 12.27 14.72 25.71
CA GLY A 311 10.95 14.86 26.35
C GLY A 311 11.01 15.12 27.86
N ASN A 312 12.15 14.94 28.53
CA ASN A 312 12.30 15.13 29.94
C ASN A 312 12.96 16.47 30.26
N ALA A 313 12.21 17.37 30.88
CA ALA A 313 12.68 18.69 31.33
C ALA A 313 13.02 18.75 32.84
N ASP A 314 13.25 17.60 33.50
CA ASP A 314 13.59 17.55 34.91
C ASP A 314 14.92 18.27 35.20
N THR A 315 14.96 18.92 36.34
CA THR A 315 16.12 19.68 36.81
C THR A 315 17.37 18.79 36.87
N GLY A 316 18.36 19.09 36.00
CA GLY A 316 19.61 18.35 35.90
C GLY A 316 19.70 17.36 34.71
N SER A 317 18.65 17.26 33.87
CA SER A 317 18.78 16.56 32.59
C SER A 317 19.58 17.39 31.58
N ILE A 318 20.26 16.72 30.65
CA ILE A 318 21.00 17.39 29.56
C ILE A 318 20.06 18.28 28.75
N ALA A 319 18.85 17.78 28.45
CA ALA A 319 17.83 18.53 27.73
C ALA A 319 17.47 19.84 28.45
N ALA A 320 17.22 19.79 29.79
CA ALA A 320 16.91 20.98 30.58
C ALA A 320 18.04 22.01 30.59
N MET A 321 19.30 21.59 30.55
CA MET A 321 20.44 22.50 30.46
C MET A 321 20.40 23.33 29.15
N TYR A 322 20.15 22.69 28.01
CA TYR A 322 20.01 23.37 26.73
C TYR A 322 18.78 24.24 26.68
N TYR A 323 17.63 23.76 27.17
CA TYR A 323 16.40 24.54 27.22
C TYR A 323 16.52 25.81 28.05
N ASN A 324 17.16 25.71 29.22
CA ASN A 324 17.41 26.88 30.06
C ASN A 324 18.38 27.89 29.44
N ALA A 325 19.40 27.41 28.71
CA ALA A 325 20.34 28.26 28.00
C ALA A 325 19.66 29.00 26.82
N LEU A 326 18.84 28.31 26.04
CA LEU A 326 18.01 28.90 24.97
C LEU A 326 16.98 29.88 25.58
N GLY A 327 16.32 29.50 26.67
CA GLY A 327 15.38 30.37 27.38
C GLY A 327 16.01 31.67 27.88
N LYS A 328 17.24 31.61 28.40
CA LYS A 328 18.02 32.79 28.79
C LYS A 328 18.37 33.68 27.59
N LYS A 329 18.68 33.07 26.42
CA LYS A 329 19.00 33.79 25.19
C LYS A 329 17.77 34.46 24.57
N HIS A 330 16.63 33.78 24.54
CA HIS A 330 15.41 34.23 23.82
C HIS A 330 14.29 34.74 24.72
N GLY A 331 14.45 34.72 26.05
CA GLY A 331 13.49 35.29 27.00
C GLY A 331 12.29 34.38 27.33
N PHE A 332 12.37 33.07 27.16
CA PHE A 332 11.34 32.12 27.54
C PHE A 332 11.77 31.26 28.74
N THR A 333 10.80 30.60 29.38
CA THR A 333 11.01 29.65 30.47
C THR A 333 10.49 28.27 30.09
N LEU A 334 10.80 27.25 30.89
CA LEU A 334 10.26 25.89 30.67
C LEU A 334 8.73 25.81 30.81
N GLU A 335 8.11 26.83 31.41
CA GLU A 335 6.67 26.93 31.64
C GLU A 335 5.95 27.76 30.56
N THR A 336 6.69 28.43 29.69
CA THR A 336 6.14 29.20 28.55
C THR A 336 5.60 28.24 27.47
N PRO A 337 4.35 28.40 27.01
CA PRO A 337 3.82 27.63 25.87
C PRO A 337 4.67 27.83 24.61
N ILE A 338 4.83 26.77 23.83
CA ILE A 338 5.67 26.82 22.59
C ILE A 338 5.14 27.84 21.57
N GLU A 339 3.85 28.09 21.54
CA GLU A 339 3.23 29.09 20.64
C GLU A 339 3.68 30.52 20.91
N GLU A 340 4.16 30.81 22.13
CA GLU A 340 4.68 32.11 22.52
C GLU A 340 6.19 32.28 22.18
N PHE A 341 6.84 31.22 21.66
CA PHE A 341 8.25 31.31 21.26
C PHE A 341 8.40 32.15 19.99
N SER A 342 9.46 32.95 19.92
CA SER A 342 9.83 33.59 18.66
C SER A 342 10.19 32.55 17.61
N GLU A 343 10.01 32.89 16.34
CA GLU A 343 10.40 31.98 15.22
C GLU A 343 11.88 31.57 15.33
N GLN A 344 12.76 32.48 15.70
CA GLN A 344 14.17 32.22 15.92
C GLN A 344 14.43 31.26 17.09
N ALA A 345 13.70 31.40 18.20
CA ALA A 345 13.81 30.50 19.34
C ALA A 345 13.37 29.08 18.98
N LEU A 346 12.28 28.96 18.18
CA LEU A 346 11.77 27.70 17.72
C LEU A 346 12.71 27.05 16.72
N ASP A 347 13.28 27.82 15.81
CA ASP A 347 14.25 27.34 14.81
C ASP A 347 15.54 26.84 15.49
N GLU A 348 16.11 27.62 16.42
CA GLU A 348 17.28 27.18 17.17
C GLU A 348 17.00 25.95 18.06
N LEU A 349 15.80 25.83 18.63
CA LEU A 349 15.38 24.66 19.38
C LEU A 349 15.35 23.41 18.52
N LEU A 350 14.81 23.52 17.32
CA LEU A 350 14.63 22.39 16.41
C LEU A 350 15.89 22.07 15.61
N TYR A 351 16.59 23.08 15.07
CA TYR A 351 17.69 22.90 14.12
C TYR A 351 19.07 23.29 14.65
N GLY A 352 19.12 23.91 15.85
CA GLY A 352 20.37 24.23 16.52
C GLY A 352 20.87 25.66 16.32
N THR A 353 21.93 26.00 17.02
CA THR A 353 22.54 27.36 17.04
C THR A 353 23.68 27.52 16.00
N GLY A 354 23.89 26.55 15.12
CA GLY A 354 25.05 26.53 14.20
C GLY A 354 26.37 26.51 15.00
N ASP A 355 27.27 27.45 14.71
CA ASP A 355 28.55 27.58 15.41
C ASP A 355 28.47 28.46 16.67
N GLU A 356 27.31 29.03 16.98
CA GLU A 356 27.14 29.92 18.15
C GLU A 356 27.06 29.10 19.44
N PRO A 357 28.01 29.30 20.39
CA PRO A 357 28.04 28.52 21.62
C PRO A 357 27.00 29.03 22.64
N LEU A 358 26.27 28.11 23.27
CA LEU A 358 25.43 28.39 24.44
C LEU A 358 26.21 28.21 25.73
N GLU A 359 25.88 29.02 26.74
CA GLU A 359 26.40 28.88 28.12
C GLU A 359 25.54 27.89 28.89
N LEU A 360 26.06 26.68 29.08
CA LEU A 360 25.39 25.63 29.82
C LEU A 360 25.85 25.65 31.29
N SER A 361 24.91 25.74 32.22
CA SER A 361 25.19 25.66 33.65
C SER A 361 25.29 24.21 34.10
N VAL A 362 26.47 23.73 34.43
CA VAL A 362 26.74 22.37 34.93
C VAL A 362 26.61 22.33 36.44
N SER A 363 25.40 22.19 36.92
CA SER A 363 25.05 22.28 38.30
C SER A 363 24.92 20.96 39.04
N ARG A 364 25.98 20.29 39.43
CA ARG A 364 25.86 19.42 40.64
C ARG A 364 27.18 19.00 41.30
N ILE A 365 28.31 19.15 40.62
CA ILE A 365 29.58 18.64 41.14
C ILE A 365 30.72 19.68 41.05
N SER A 366 30.67 20.66 40.12
CA SER A 366 31.79 21.59 39.90
C SER A 366 31.45 23.08 39.70
N GLY A 367 30.18 23.48 39.73
CA GLY A 367 29.79 24.89 39.57
C GLY A 367 30.34 25.60 38.31
N GLY A 368 30.64 24.86 37.25
CA GLY A 368 31.26 25.37 36.02
C GLY A 368 30.25 25.73 34.94
N VAL A 369 30.59 26.69 34.09
CA VAL A 369 29.87 27.02 32.87
C VAL A 369 30.62 26.36 31.71
N MET A 370 29.92 25.55 30.91
CA MET A 370 30.43 24.94 29.68
C MET A 370 29.90 25.73 28.49
N ARG A 371 30.76 26.05 27.53
CA ARG A 371 30.35 26.70 26.28
C ARG A 371 30.43 25.72 25.10
N GLN A 372 29.31 25.42 24.52
CA GLN A 372 29.24 24.59 23.32
C GLN A 372 28.02 24.94 22.45
N PRO A 373 28.09 24.78 21.14
CA PRO A 373 26.95 24.99 20.27
C PRO A 373 25.88 23.91 20.52
N PHE A 374 24.64 24.24 20.26
CA PHE A 374 23.52 23.30 20.31
C PHE A 374 23.26 22.72 18.94
N GLU A 375 23.32 21.40 18.81
CA GLU A 375 23.11 20.69 17.56
C GLU A 375 21.66 20.83 17.05
N GLY A 376 20.69 21.07 17.93
CA GLY A 376 19.26 21.02 17.64
C GLY A 376 18.64 19.63 17.84
N ILE A 377 17.35 19.59 18.13
CA ILE A 377 16.64 18.33 18.40
C ILE A 377 16.61 17.46 17.14
N ILE A 378 16.27 18.03 15.97
CA ILE A 378 16.11 17.28 14.71
C ILE A 378 17.44 16.72 14.21
N PRO A 379 18.53 17.51 14.04
CA PRO A 379 19.81 16.97 13.66
C PRO A 379 20.34 15.90 14.60
N ASN A 380 20.16 16.09 15.91
CA ASN A 380 20.55 15.11 16.93
C ASN A 380 19.82 13.76 16.74
N LEU A 381 18.49 13.79 16.55
CA LEU A 381 17.72 12.57 16.32
C LEU A 381 18.10 11.90 15.00
N GLU A 382 18.28 12.66 13.92
CA GLU A 382 18.68 12.12 12.62
C GLU A 382 20.08 11.49 12.64
N ARG A 383 21.03 12.10 13.38
CA ARG A 383 22.36 11.52 13.60
C ARG A 383 22.24 10.23 14.42
N ARG A 384 21.54 10.25 15.56
CA ARG A 384 21.33 9.08 16.40
C ARG A 384 20.63 7.95 15.65
N TYR A 385 19.66 8.25 14.79
CA TYR A 385 18.98 7.27 13.96
C TYR A 385 19.94 6.52 13.00
N ARG A 386 20.92 7.24 12.45
CA ARG A 386 21.94 6.65 11.56
C ARG A 386 23.01 5.83 12.31
N GLU A 387 23.36 6.28 13.53
CA GLU A 387 24.47 5.70 14.31
C GLU A 387 24.04 4.55 15.22
N THR A 388 22.75 4.47 15.61
CA THR A 388 22.29 3.45 16.55
C THR A 388 22.16 2.06 15.94
N ASN A 389 22.68 1.05 16.67
CA ASN A 389 22.48 -0.36 16.36
C ASN A 389 21.32 -0.99 17.15
N SER A 390 20.68 -0.23 18.07
CA SER A 390 19.56 -0.71 18.86
C SER A 390 18.25 -0.54 18.12
N GLU A 391 17.56 -1.64 17.83
CA GLU A 391 16.22 -1.61 17.21
C GLU A 391 15.20 -0.84 18.04
N TRP A 392 15.28 -0.97 19.37
CA TRP A 392 14.41 -0.23 20.28
C TRP A 392 14.60 1.29 20.16
N SER A 393 15.88 1.76 20.21
CA SER A 393 16.21 3.19 20.08
C SER A 393 15.83 3.73 18.70
N ARG A 394 16.00 2.91 17.66
CA ARG A 394 15.57 3.26 16.30
C ARG A 394 14.05 3.40 16.21
N GLY A 395 13.30 2.47 16.80
CA GLY A 395 11.83 2.50 16.87
C GLY A 395 11.30 3.75 17.59
N GLU A 396 11.90 4.14 18.72
CA GLU A 396 11.52 5.38 19.44
C GLU A 396 11.73 6.65 18.59
N ILE A 397 12.83 6.71 17.82
CA ILE A 397 13.08 7.86 16.95
C ILE A 397 12.10 7.83 15.75
N GLU A 398 11.78 6.66 15.22
CA GLU A 398 10.81 6.51 14.14
C GLU A 398 9.40 7.01 14.51
N GLU A 399 9.02 7.03 15.78
CA GLU A 399 7.75 7.58 16.24
C GLU A 399 7.58 9.08 15.89
N VAL A 400 8.68 9.82 15.85
CA VAL A 400 8.70 11.26 15.50
C VAL A 400 9.16 11.52 14.07
N MET A 401 9.35 10.48 13.26
CA MET A 401 9.68 10.60 11.83
C MET A 401 8.42 10.52 10.96
N SER A 402 8.45 11.23 9.84
CA SER A 402 7.46 11.11 8.76
C SER A 402 8.15 10.82 7.44
N GLU A 403 7.39 10.24 6.51
CA GLU A 403 7.84 10.08 5.13
C GLU A 403 7.61 11.39 4.37
N SER A 404 8.69 11.98 3.88
CA SER A 404 8.65 13.18 3.06
C SER A 404 9.21 12.91 1.66
N PRO A 405 8.75 13.63 0.62
CA PRO A 405 9.34 13.54 -0.71
C PRO A 405 10.85 13.81 -0.66
N CYS A 406 11.61 13.03 -1.42
CA CYS A 406 13.05 13.22 -1.50
C CYS A 406 13.39 14.63 -2.02
N PRO A 407 14.24 15.43 -1.34
CA PRO A 407 14.53 16.80 -1.74
C PRO A 407 15.24 16.93 -3.09
N ALA A 408 15.94 15.88 -3.53
CA ALA A 408 16.67 15.90 -4.79
C ALA A 408 15.80 15.56 -6.01
N CYS A 409 14.89 14.61 -5.88
CA CYS A 409 14.02 14.18 -7.00
C CYS A 409 12.56 14.59 -6.81
N HIS A 410 12.19 15.22 -5.71
CA HIS A 410 10.81 15.65 -5.40
C HIS A 410 9.76 14.54 -5.57
N GLY A 411 10.11 13.32 -5.15
CA GLY A 411 9.23 12.16 -5.28
C GLY A 411 9.36 11.37 -6.60
N ARG A 412 10.03 11.92 -7.62
CA ARG A 412 10.09 11.35 -8.98
C ARG A 412 11.01 10.14 -9.14
N ARG A 413 11.77 9.76 -8.11
CA ARG A 413 12.59 8.52 -8.00
C ARG A 413 13.81 8.44 -8.93
N LEU A 414 13.89 9.25 -9.98
CA LEU A 414 14.90 9.19 -11.05
C LEU A 414 15.93 10.33 -10.94
N ARG A 415 17.04 10.16 -11.65
CA ARG A 415 18.08 11.19 -11.79
C ARG A 415 17.59 12.37 -12.63
N PRO A 416 18.15 13.59 -12.44
CA PRO A 416 17.79 14.77 -13.23
C PRO A 416 18.00 14.59 -14.74
N GLU A 417 19.07 13.88 -15.15
CA GLU A 417 19.39 13.61 -16.55
C GLU A 417 18.32 12.75 -17.24
N VAL A 418 17.74 11.79 -16.49
CA VAL A 418 16.65 10.93 -16.97
C VAL A 418 15.33 11.70 -17.03
N LEU A 419 15.07 12.54 -16.02
CA LEU A 419 13.88 13.40 -15.99
C LEU A 419 13.91 14.50 -17.05
N ALA A 420 15.09 14.82 -17.60
CA ALA A 420 15.22 15.75 -18.71
C ALA A 420 14.89 15.16 -20.08
N VAL A 421 14.58 13.86 -20.18
CA VAL A 421 14.11 13.23 -21.42
C VAL A 421 12.60 13.28 -21.48
N THR A 422 12.04 13.94 -22.51
CA THR A 422 10.60 14.13 -22.67
C THR A 422 10.06 13.47 -23.92
N LEU A 423 8.79 13.09 -23.87
CA LEU A 423 7.99 12.64 -25.01
C LEU A 423 6.69 13.45 -25.01
N GLY A 424 6.43 14.18 -26.11
CA GLY A 424 5.28 15.08 -26.15
C GLY A 424 5.28 16.14 -25.03
N GLY A 425 6.44 16.55 -24.54
CA GLY A 425 6.61 17.53 -23.46
C GLY A 425 6.55 16.97 -22.04
N LEU A 426 6.31 15.67 -21.86
CA LEU A 426 6.28 15.03 -20.54
C LEU A 426 7.48 14.09 -20.35
N ASN A 427 8.10 14.14 -19.17
CA ASN A 427 9.03 13.11 -18.77
C ASN A 427 8.30 11.83 -18.26
N ILE A 428 9.04 10.74 -18.12
CA ILE A 428 8.48 9.44 -17.73
C ILE A 428 7.78 9.48 -16.36
N ALA A 429 8.27 10.28 -15.41
CA ALA A 429 7.67 10.39 -14.09
C ALA A 429 6.36 11.20 -14.13
N GLU A 430 6.33 12.31 -14.85
CA GLU A 430 5.13 13.12 -15.06
C GLU A 430 4.04 12.35 -15.80
N PHE A 431 4.41 11.50 -16.76
CA PHE A 431 3.45 10.59 -17.39
C PHE A 431 2.92 9.55 -16.38
N ALA A 432 3.79 8.97 -15.56
CA ALA A 432 3.39 8.00 -14.54
C ALA A 432 2.49 8.61 -13.43
N GLU A 433 2.57 9.92 -13.19
CA GLU A 433 1.72 10.65 -12.26
C GLU A 433 0.30 10.90 -12.80
N LYS A 434 0.06 10.70 -14.09
CA LYS A 434 -1.28 10.80 -14.68
C LYS A 434 -2.15 9.62 -14.27
N SER A 435 -3.46 9.86 -14.13
CA SER A 435 -4.43 8.77 -14.02
C SER A 435 -4.47 7.96 -15.31
N VAL A 436 -4.93 6.71 -15.24
CA VAL A 436 -5.06 5.81 -16.40
C VAL A 436 -5.78 6.50 -17.56
N VAL A 437 -6.91 7.18 -17.30
CA VAL A 437 -7.65 7.93 -18.34
C VAL A 437 -6.80 9.00 -18.98
N LYS A 438 -6.16 9.86 -18.17
CA LYS A 438 -5.32 10.95 -18.68
C LYS A 438 -4.08 10.44 -19.42
N ALA A 439 -3.55 9.29 -19.01
CA ALA A 439 -2.44 8.65 -19.71
C ALA A 439 -2.85 8.14 -21.10
N MET A 440 -4.05 7.54 -21.20
CA MET A 440 -4.63 7.10 -22.49
C MET A 440 -4.91 8.31 -23.41
N GLU A 441 -5.54 9.36 -22.89
CA GLU A 441 -5.81 10.60 -23.64
C GLU A 441 -4.52 11.21 -24.18
N PHE A 442 -3.47 11.28 -23.36
CA PHE A 442 -2.16 11.79 -23.77
C PHE A 442 -1.58 10.97 -24.93
N LEU A 443 -1.58 9.63 -24.83
CA LEU A 443 -1.06 8.77 -25.88
C LEU A 443 -1.86 8.86 -27.18
N HIS A 444 -3.18 9.05 -27.11
CA HIS A 444 -4.02 9.29 -28.29
C HIS A 444 -3.76 10.62 -28.98
N THR A 445 -3.41 11.65 -28.21
CA THR A 445 -3.16 13.01 -28.73
C THR A 445 -1.70 13.26 -29.11
N LEU A 446 -0.82 12.29 -28.87
CA LEU A 446 0.61 12.39 -29.07
C LEU A 446 0.94 12.53 -30.58
N LYS A 447 1.61 13.62 -30.94
CA LYS A 447 2.08 13.86 -32.31
C LYS A 447 3.47 13.30 -32.48
N LEU A 448 3.63 12.33 -33.34
CA LEU A 448 4.89 11.65 -33.65
C LEU A 448 5.32 11.94 -35.08
N THR A 449 6.62 11.90 -35.31
CA THR A 449 7.20 11.89 -36.67
C THR A 449 7.06 10.49 -37.28
N GLU A 450 7.18 10.37 -38.63
CA GLU A 450 7.13 9.04 -39.29
C GLU A 450 8.14 8.04 -38.74
N MET A 451 9.31 8.49 -38.36
CA MET A 451 10.35 7.66 -37.74
C MET A 451 9.91 7.18 -36.36
N GLN A 452 9.39 8.09 -35.54
CA GLN A 452 8.85 7.75 -34.21
C GLN A 452 7.67 6.81 -34.27
N HIS A 453 6.78 6.93 -35.26
CA HIS A 453 5.69 5.98 -35.51
C HIS A 453 6.22 4.58 -35.82
N LYS A 454 7.21 4.44 -36.74
CA LYS A 454 7.80 3.14 -37.06
C LYS A 454 8.40 2.42 -35.85
N ILE A 455 8.93 3.17 -34.87
CA ILE A 455 9.58 2.64 -33.67
C ILE A 455 8.55 2.46 -32.53
N GLY A 456 7.67 3.45 -32.31
CA GLY A 456 6.88 3.59 -31.12
C GLY A 456 5.50 2.93 -31.14
N ASP A 457 4.85 2.80 -32.31
CA ASP A 457 3.44 2.37 -32.42
C ASP A 457 3.14 1.04 -31.73
N ARG A 458 4.04 0.04 -31.87
CA ARG A 458 3.85 -1.26 -31.22
C ARG A 458 3.93 -1.14 -29.70
N VAL A 459 4.85 -0.32 -29.18
CA VAL A 459 5.03 -0.11 -27.75
C VAL A 459 3.86 0.69 -27.17
N ILE A 460 3.41 1.70 -27.89
CA ILE A 460 2.24 2.52 -27.51
C ILE A 460 1.00 1.64 -27.46
N LYS A 461 0.79 0.76 -28.45
CA LYS A 461 -0.32 -0.17 -28.46
C LYS A 461 -0.32 -1.07 -27.22
N GLU A 462 0.84 -1.65 -26.86
CA GLU A 462 0.97 -2.50 -25.67
C GLU A 462 0.66 -1.73 -24.37
N ILE A 463 1.08 -0.45 -24.27
CA ILE A 463 0.73 0.40 -23.14
C ILE A 463 -0.77 0.67 -23.11
N MET A 464 -1.37 1.02 -24.26
CA MET A 464 -2.79 1.32 -24.37
C MET A 464 -3.67 0.12 -24.04
N ASP A 465 -3.30 -1.08 -24.50
CA ASP A 465 -4.04 -2.31 -24.21
C ASP A 465 -4.03 -2.57 -22.69
N ARG A 466 -2.87 -2.45 -22.00
CA ARG A 466 -2.77 -2.63 -20.56
C ARG A 466 -3.50 -1.55 -19.74
N LEU A 467 -3.44 -0.31 -20.18
CA LEU A 467 -4.23 0.78 -19.58
C LEU A 467 -5.74 0.50 -19.76
N GLY A 468 -6.16 0.01 -20.92
CA GLY A 468 -7.54 -0.41 -21.20
C GLY A 468 -8.01 -1.54 -20.27
N PHE A 469 -7.14 -2.49 -19.94
CA PHE A 469 -7.47 -3.53 -18.94
C PHE A 469 -7.67 -2.96 -17.54
N LEU A 470 -6.82 -2.01 -17.10
CA LEU A 470 -7.03 -1.31 -15.82
C LEU A 470 -8.37 -0.56 -15.81
N GLN A 471 -8.72 0.10 -16.91
CA GLN A 471 -10.01 0.79 -17.05
C GLN A 471 -11.18 -0.20 -16.99
N SER A 472 -11.06 -1.36 -17.62
CA SER A 472 -12.13 -2.38 -17.66
C SER A 472 -12.45 -3.01 -16.32
N VAL A 473 -11.55 -2.92 -15.33
CA VAL A 473 -11.78 -3.38 -13.96
C VAL A 473 -12.08 -2.24 -12.98
N GLY A 474 -12.41 -1.03 -13.49
CA GLY A 474 -12.79 0.12 -12.66
C GLY A 474 -11.64 0.79 -11.93
N LEU A 475 -10.41 0.74 -12.47
CA LEU A 475 -9.21 1.35 -11.89
C LEU A 475 -8.72 2.57 -12.68
N GLU A 476 -9.58 3.21 -13.43
CA GLU A 476 -9.28 4.37 -14.28
C GLU A 476 -8.73 5.58 -13.51
N TYR A 477 -9.03 5.69 -12.23
CA TYR A 477 -8.59 6.80 -11.36
C TYR A 477 -7.17 6.63 -10.83
N LEU A 478 -6.59 5.42 -10.88
CA LEU A 478 -5.25 5.18 -10.37
C LEU A 478 -4.18 5.84 -11.22
N THR A 479 -3.10 6.26 -10.56
CA THR A 479 -1.88 6.71 -11.22
C THR A 479 -0.86 5.57 -11.30
N LEU A 480 -0.05 5.53 -12.36
CA LEU A 480 0.97 4.48 -12.52
C LEU A 480 2.11 4.60 -11.50
N SER A 481 2.33 5.80 -10.97
CA SER A 481 3.33 6.09 -9.92
C SER A 481 2.90 5.66 -8.52
N ARG A 482 1.60 5.38 -8.29
CA ARG A 482 1.07 5.02 -6.97
C ARG A 482 1.74 3.76 -6.44
N SER A 483 2.24 3.85 -5.19
CA SER A 483 2.90 2.72 -4.53
C SER A 483 1.91 1.57 -4.27
N SER A 484 2.33 0.34 -4.55
CA SER A 484 1.50 -0.86 -4.32
C SER A 484 1.14 -1.05 -2.84
N GLY A 485 1.98 -0.59 -1.92
CA GLY A 485 1.70 -0.65 -0.48
C GLY A 485 0.58 0.27 0.00
N THR A 486 0.13 1.23 -0.83
CA THR A 486 -0.99 2.14 -0.52
C THR A 486 -2.31 1.70 -1.13
N LEU A 487 -2.32 0.58 -1.86
CA LEU A 487 -3.52 0.04 -2.49
C LEU A 487 -4.37 -0.70 -1.46
N SER A 488 -5.69 -0.60 -1.59
CA SER A 488 -6.61 -1.49 -0.89
C SER A 488 -6.47 -2.93 -1.39
N GLY A 489 -6.95 -3.90 -0.60
CA GLY A 489 -6.96 -5.31 -1.00
C GLY A 489 -7.67 -5.51 -2.34
N GLY A 490 -8.84 -4.93 -2.52
CA GLY A 490 -9.60 -5.00 -3.77
C GLY A 490 -8.92 -4.32 -4.96
N GLU A 491 -8.29 -3.14 -4.78
CA GLU A 491 -7.49 -2.49 -5.83
C GLU A 491 -6.34 -3.39 -6.30
N SER A 492 -5.59 -3.99 -5.36
CA SER A 492 -4.48 -4.89 -5.66
C SER A 492 -4.93 -6.14 -6.41
N GLN A 493 -6.05 -6.73 -6.00
CA GLN A 493 -6.64 -7.90 -6.64
C GLN A 493 -7.08 -7.60 -8.08
N ARG A 494 -7.75 -6.46 -8.31
CA ARG A 494 -8.16 -6.02 -9.66
C ARG A 494 -6.98 -5.71 -10.58
N ILE A 495 -5.89 -5.16 -10.04
CA ILE A 495 -4.66 -4.97 -10.83
C ILE A 495 -4.13 -6.32 -11.31
N ARG A 496 -4.11 -7.36 -10.47
CA ARG A 496 -3.71 -8.70 -10.88
C ARG A 496 -4.66 -9.28 -11.91
N LEU A 497 -5.97 -9.12 -11.71
CA LEU A 497 -6.98 -9.54 -12.69
C LEU A 497 -6.74 -8.86 -14.05
N ALA A 498 -6.54 -7.54 -14.08
CA ALA A 498 -6.22 -6.79 -15.29
C ALA A 498 -4.96 -7.34 -16.00
N THR A 499 -3.92 -7.66 -15.22
CA THR A 499 -2.67 -8.24 -15.76
C THR A 499 -2.91 -9.62 -16.39
N GLN A 500 -3.75 -10.47 -15.76
CA GLN A 500 -4.08 -11.80 -16.29
C GLN A 500 -4.92 -11.72 -17.57
N ILE A 501 -5.86 -10.77 -17.65
CA ILE A 501 -6.63 -10.51 -18.88
C ILE A 501 -5.69 -10.14 -20.01
N GLY A 502 -4.70 -9.30 -19.73
CA GLY A 502 -3.67 -8.88 -20.69
C GLY A 502 -2.83 -10.03 -21.24
N SER A 503 -2.70 -11.14 -20.51
CA SER A 503 -1.98 -12.32 -20.99
C SER A 503 -2.73 -13.12 -22.07
N SER A 504 -4.05 -12.88 -22.23
CA SER A 504 -4.93 -13.57 -23.20
C SER A 504 -4.82 -15.10 -23.16
N LEU A 505 -4.57 -15.67 -21.95
CA LEU A 505 -4.47 -17.13 -21.78
C LEU A 505 -5.83 -17.79 -22.03
N MET A 506 -5.80 -18.96 -22.68
CA MET A 506 -6.97 -19.76 -23.01
C MET A 506 -6.87 -21.14 -22.37
N GLY A 507 -8.02 -21.71 -21.99
CA GLY A 507 -8.08 -23.05 -21.40
C GLY A 507 -7.53 -23.12 -19.97
N VAL A 508 -7.50 -22.01 -19.25
CA VAL A 508 -7.00 -21.87 -17.87
C VAL A 508 -8.18 -21.92 -16.89
N LEU A 509 -7.91 -22.43 -15.70
CA LEU A 509 -8.82 -22.35 -14.56
C LEU A 509 -8.44 -21.13 -13.70
N TYR A 510 -9.28 -20.11 -13.70
CA TYR A 510 -9.13 -18.97 -12.79
C TYR A 510 -9.95 -19.18 -11.52
N ILE A 511 -9.32 -18.95 -10.35
CA ILE A 511 -10.01 -19.02 -9.06
C ILE A 511 -9.83 -17.66 -8.39
N LEU A 512 -10.96 -16.98 -8.14
CA LEU A 512 -11.02 -15.63 -7.60
C LEU A 512 -11.69 -15.63 -6.22
N ASP A 513 -11.13 -14.86 -5.28
CA ASP A 513 -11.67 -14.67 -3.94
C ASP A 513 -12.31 -13.29 -3.83
N GLU A 514 -13.64 -13.26 -3.79
CA GLU A 514 -14.45 -12.04 -3.60
C GLU A 514 -13.98 -10.83 -4.43
N PRO A 515 -13.93 -10.93 -5.77
CA PRO A 515 -13.39 -9.86 -6.61
C PRO A 515 -14.24 -8.58 -6.62
N SER A 516 -15.51 -8.62 -6.18
CA SER A 516 -16.42 -7.46 -6.06
C SER A 516 -16.15 -6.59 -4.82
N ILE A 517 -15.25 -7.00 -3.94
CA ILE A 517 -14.96 -6.32 -2.67
C ILE A 517 -14.62 -4.84 -2.86
N GLY A 518 -15.27 -3.97 -2.05
CA GLY A 518 -15.03 -2.51 -2.06
C GLY A 518 -15.42 -1.83 -3.37
N LEU A 519 -16.23 -2.49 -4.22
CA LEU A 519 -16.76 -1.93 -5.44
C LEU A 519 -18.12 -1.27 -5.22
N HIS A 520 -18.28 -0.12 -5.83
CA HIS A 520 -19.60 0.42 -6.11
C HIS A 520 -20.28 -0.41 -7.22
N GLN A 521 -21.61 -0.54 -7.23
CA GLN A 521 -22.35 -1.36 -8.21
C GLN A 521 -21.98 -1.02 -9.65
N ARG A 522 -21.82 0.26 -9.99
CA ARG A 522 -21.36 0.71 -11.31
C ARG A 522 -20.02 0.08 -11.72
N ASP A 523 -19.09 -0.04 -10.78
CA ASP A 523 -17.77 -0.60 -11.05
C ASP A 523 -17.83 -2.14 -11.08
N ASN A 524 -18.79 -2.73 -10.33
CA ASN A 524 -19.09 -4.16 -10.36
C ASN A 524 -19.61 -4.61 -11.73
N ASP A 525 -20.45 -3.81 -12.40
CA ASP A 525 -20.91 -4.08 -13.77
C ASP A 525 -19.73 -4.22 -14.75
N LYS A 526 -18.71 -3.37 -14.64
CA LYS A 526 -17.49 -3.45 -15.45
C LYS A 526 -16.71 -4.73 -15.16
N LEU A 527 -16.61 -5.11 -13.89
CA LEU A 527 -15.96 -6.36 -13.47
C LEU A 527 -16.68 -7.57 -14.07
N LEU A 528 -18.00 -7.65 -13.96
CA LEU A 528 -18.81 -8.75 -14.50
C LEU A 528 -18.65 -8.88 -16.01
N ALA A 529 -18.69 -7.76 -16.74
CA ALA A 529 -18.42 -7.76 -18.19
C ALA A 529 -17.02 -8.29 -18.52
N THR A 530 -16.06 -8.05 -17.65
CA THR A 530 -14.67 -8.50 -17.79
C THR A 530 -14.53 -9.99 -17.53
N LEU A 531 -15.18 -10.52 -16.45
CA LEU A 531 -15.24 -11.96 -16.16
C LEU A 531 -15.94 -12.72 -17.28
N GLY A 532 -17.03 -12.15 -17.84
CA GLY A 532 -17.71 -12.71 -19.01
C GLY A 532 -16.78 -12.86 -20.22
N ARG A 533 -15.98 -11.82 -20.52
CA ARG A 533 -14.97 -11.90 -21.61
C ARG A 533 -13.92 -12.97 -21.36
N LEU A 534 -13.42 -13.10 -20.13
CA LEU A 534 -12.46 -14.17 -19.78
C LEU A 534 -13.06 -15.56 -19.99
N ARG A 535 -14.32 -15.77 -19.58
CA ARG A 535 -15.04 -17.02 -19.85
C ARG A 535 -15.16 -17.29 -21.35
N ASP A 536 -15.57 -16.28 -22.11
CA ASP A 536 -15.83 -16.40 -23.55
C ASP A 536 -14.55 -16.70 -24.37
N LEU A 537 -13.36 -16.46 -23.80
CA LEU A 537 -12.08 -16.93 -24.31
C LEU A 537 -11.84 -18.43 -24.10
N GLY A 538 -12.78 -19.19 -23.53
CA GLY A 538 -12.64 -20.63 -23.27
C GLY A 538 -11.92 -20.93 -21.94
N ASN A 539 -12.08 -20.07 -20.94
CA ASN A 539 -11.55 -20.29 -19.59
C ASN A 539 -12.65 -20.71 -18.64
N THR A 540 -12.29 -21.51 -17.64
CA THR A 540 -13.16 -21.83 -16.52
C THR A 540 -12.88 -20.85 -15.39
N LEU A 541 -13.92 -20.22 -14.86
CA LEU A 541 -13.81 -19.28 -13.74
C LEU A 541 -14.57 -19.85 -12.53
N ILE A 542 -13.88 -20.02 -11.42
CA ILE A 542 -14.49 -20.29 -10.11
C ILE A 542 -14.34 -19.02 -9.27
N VAL A 543 -15.47 -18.45 -8.86
CA VAL A 543 -15.51 -17.21 -8.09
C VAL A 543 -16.17 -17.48 -6.75
N VAL A 544 -15.43 -17.29 -5.66
CA VAL A 544 -16.01 -17.29 -4.31
C VAL A 544 -16.65 -15.92 -4.11
N GLU A 545 -17.97 -15.87 -3.97
CA GLU A 545 -18.70 -14.59 -3.94
C GLU A 545 -19.94 -14.59 -3.06
N HIS A 546 -20.27 -13.38 -2.62
CA HIS A 546 -21.46 -13.05 -1.86
C HIS A 546 -22.34 -12.00 -2.52
N ASP A 547 -21.84 -11.37 -3.59
CA ASP A 547 -22.55 -10.33 -4.33
C ASP A 547 -23.67 -10.91 -5.18
N GLU A 548 -24.85 -10.30 -5.08
CA GLU A 548 -26.04 -10.75 -5.81
C GLU A 548 -25.88 -10.65 -7.32
N ASP A 549 -25.31 -9.53 -7.83
CA ASP A 549 -25.16 -9.31 -9.26
C ASP A 549 -24.23 -10.34 -9.89
N THR A 550 -23.17 -10.72 -9.18
CA THR A 550 -22.24 -11.79 -9.59
C THR A 550 -22.97 -13.15 -9.64
N MET A 551 -23.83 -13.45 -8.66
CA MET A 551 -24.62 -14.69 -8.67
C MET A 551 -25.63 -14.72 -9.83
N PHE A 552 -26.27 -13.60 -10.15
CA PHE A 552 -27.18 -13.50 -11.30
C PHE A 552 -26.46 -13.61 -12.66
N ALA A 553 -25.21 -13.22 -12.73
CA ALA A 553 -24.38 -13.33 -13.94
C ALA A 553 -23.75 -14.71 -14.11
N ALA A 554 -23.81 -15.59 -13.10
CA ALA A 554 -23.18 -16.91 -13.10
C ALA A 554 -23.91 -17.90 -14.02
N ASP A 555 -23.14 -18.71 -14.73
CA ASP A 555 -23.67 -19.86 -15.50
C ASP A 555 -24.05 -21.02 -14.57
N HIS A 556 -23.34 -21.17 -13.44
CA HIS A 556 -23.53 -22.26 -12.50
C HIS A 556 -23.22 -21.79 -11.07
N ILE A 557 -23.99 -22.22 -10.09
CA ILE A 557 -23.84 -21.82 -8.69
C ILE A 557 -23.73 -23.07 -7.82
N VAL A 558 -22.80 -23.04 -6.88
CA VAL A 558 -22.60 -24.03 -5.84
C VAL A 558 -22.75 -23.33 -4.48
N ASP A 559 -23.78 -23.70 -3.73
CA ASP A 559 -24.05 -23.18 -2.40
C ASP A 559 -23.54 -24.16 -1.34
N ILE A 560 -22.60 -23.71 -0.51
CA ILE A 560 -21.94 -24.53 0.50
C ILE A 560 -22.44 -24.14 1.90
N GLY A 561 -22.94 -25.11 2.63
CA GLY A 561 -23.56 -24.91 3.95
C GLY A 561 -23.79 -26.22 4.69
N PRO A 562 -24.94 -26.38 5.41
CA PRO A 562 -25.99 -25.36 5.66
C PRO A 562 -25.61 -24.29 6.68
N GLY A 563 -24.56 -24.50 7.45
CA GLY A 563 -24.07 -23.59 8.48
C GLY A 563 -22.59 -23.20 8.28
N ALA A 564 -21.96 -22.72 9.36
CA ALA A 564 -20.56 -22.37 9.39
C ALA A 564 -19.75 -23.37 10.26
N GLY A 565 -18.43 -23.46 10.02
CA GLY A 565 -17.53 -24.35 10.78
C GLY A 565 -17.97 -25.82 10.71
N ARG A 566 -18.15 -26.49 11.86
CA ARG A 566 -18.57 -27.90 11.92
C ARG A 566 -19.97 -28.17 11.34
N ASN A 567 -20.80 -27.14 11.28
CA ASN A 567 -22.16 -27.23 10.73
C ASN A 567 -22.20 -26.90 9.24
N GLY A 568 -21.07 -26.56 8.65
CA GLY A 568 -20.85 -26.34 7.21
C GLY A 568 -20.25 -27.56 6.51
N GLY A 569 -19.64 -27.33 5.37
CA GLY A 569 -18.84 -28.29 4.63
C GLY A 569 -19.64 -29.27 3.76
N GLU A 570 -20.91 -28.97 3.46
CA GLU A 570 -21.76 -29.78 2.56
C GLU A 570 -22.20 -28.91 1.38
N VAL A 571 -22.38 -29.52 0.19
CA VAL A 571 -23.05 -28.86 -0.94
C VAL A 571 -24.55 -28.90 -0.70
N VAL A 572 -25.16 -27.76 -0.42
CA VAL A 572 -26.59 -27.58 -0.15
C VAL A 572 -27.38 -27.48 -1.44
N PHE A 573 -26.74 -26.86 -2.45
CA PHE A 573 -27.33 -26.67 -3.77
C PHE A 573 -26.25 -26.63 -4.85
N GLU A 574 -26.56 -27.17 -6.01
CA GLU A 574 -25.74 -27.12 -7.24
C GLU A 574 -26.72 -26.98 -8.43
N GLY A 575 -26.49 -25.98 -9.30
CA GLY A 575 -27.32 -25.71 -10.47
C GLY A 575 -27.30 -24.28 -10.94
N THR A 576 -28.34 -23.91 -11.70
CA THR A 576 -28.51 -22.56 -12.25
C THR A 576 -29.16 -21.60 -11.22
N ILE A 577 -29.09 -20.28 -11.48
CA ILE A 577 -29.74 -19.27 -10.64
C ILE A 577 -31.26 -19.49 -10.53
N ASP A 578 -31.91 -19.84 -11.64
CA ASP A 578 -33.36 -20.06 -11.66
C ASP A 578 -33.80 -21.26 -10.81
N GLU A 579 -32.95 -22.27 -10.66
CA GLU A 579 -33.14 -23.41 -9.77
C GLU A 579 -32.86 -23.05 -8.32
N LEU A 580 -31.82 -22.25 -8.06
CA LEU A 580 -31.46 -21.74 -6.72
C LEU A 580 -32.62 -20.93 -6.09
N LEU A 581 -33.24 -20.06 -6.87
CA LEU A 581 -34.38 -19.25 -6.43
C LEU A 581 -35.59 -20.06 -5.97
N LYS A 582 -35.70 -21.31 -6.41
CA LYS A 582 -36.78 -22.26 -6.03
C LYS A 582 -36.39 -23.13 -4.82
N SER A 583 -35.11 -23.14 -4.45
CA SER A 583 -34.62 -23.99 -3.36
C SER A 583 -35.01 -23.45 -1.99
N ASP A 584 -35.69 -24.28 -1.21
CA ASP A 584 -36.00 -23.97 0.19
C ASP A 584 -34.86 -24.32 1.15
N LYS A 585 -33.92 -25.16 0.71
CA LYS A 585 -32.78 -25.59 1.54
C LYS A 585 -31.67 -24.56 1.59
N SER A 586 -31.47 -23.80 0.51
CA SER A 586 -30.43 -22.80 0.40
C SER A 586 -30.85 -21.51 1.11
N ILE A 587 -30.02 -21.07 2.08
CA ILE A 587 -30.20 -19.76 2.73
C ILE A 587 -29.98 -18.64 1.71
N THR A 588 -28.97 -18.77 0.85
CA THR A 588 -28.68 -17.85 -0.27
C THR A 588 -29.93 -17.73 -1.17
N GLY A 589 -30.50 -18.83 -1.58
CA GLY A 589 -31.72 -18.87 -2.39
C GLY A 589 -32.93 -18.20 -1.71
N GLN A 590 -33.06 -18.32 -0.39
CA GLN A 590 -34.14 -17.67 0.37
C GLN A 590 -34.01 -16.13 0.36
N TYR A 591 -32.77 -15.59 0.41
CA TYR A 591 -32.56 -14.15 0.34
C TYR A 591 -32.73 -13.65 -1.09
N LEU A 592 -32.14 -14.30 -2.09
CA LEU A 592 -32.24 -13.90 -3.49
C LEU A 592 -33.68 -13.97 -4.02
N SER A 593 -34.49 -14.93 -3.54
CA SER A 593 -35.93 -15.04 -3.90
C SER A 593 -36.83 -14.05 -3.16
N GLY A 594 -36.30 -13.30 -2.19
CA GLY A 594 -37.07 -12.37 -1.37
C GLY A 594 -37.88 -13.02 -0.26
N LYS A 595 -37.77 -14.37 -0.03
CA LYS A 595 -38.40 -15.05 1.11
C LYS A 595 -37.87 -14.55 2.45
N LYS A 596 -36.57 -14.22 2.48
CA LYS A 596 -35.90 -13.49 3.56
C LYS A 596 -35.32 -12.19 2.99
N PHE A 597 -35.38 -11.12 3.75
CA PHE A 597 -34.84 -9.81 3.32
C PHE A 597 -34.47 -8.97 4.55
N ILE A 598 -33.59 -8.02 4.36
CA ILE A 598 -33.27 -6.99 5.35
C ILE A 598 -34.31 -5.89 5.20
N PRO A 599 -35.12 -5.59 6.24
CA PRO A 599 -36.21 -4.62 6.11
C PRO A 599 -35.66 -3.18 5.99
N VAL A 600 -36.38 -2.35 5.23
CA VAL A 600 -36.17 -0.91 5.22
C VAL A 600 -36.86 -0.32 6.44
N PRO A 601 -36.20 0.49 7.29
CA PRO A 601 -36.86 1.13 8.43
C PRO A 601 -38.04 2.00 7.99
N GLU A 602 -39.17 1.88 8.68
CA GLU A 602 -40.35 2.69 8.40
C GLU A 602 -40.13 4.17 8.74
N ILE A 603 -39.33 4.43 9.77
CA ILE A 603 -39.05 5.78 10.27
C ILE A 603 -37.53 5.94 10.34
N ARG A 604 -37.03 7.02 9.72
CA ARG A 604 -35.62 7.42 9.83
C ARG A 604 -35.42 8.25 11.11
N ARG A 605 -34.33 7.96 11.85
CA ARG A 605 -33.98 8.76 13.03
C ARG A 605 -33.49 10.14 12.59
N LYS A 606 -33.99 11.18 13.26
CA LYS A 606 -33.55 12.56 13.02
C LYS A 606 -32.30 12.95 13.80
N GLY A 607 -31.75 11.99 14.59
CA GLY A 607 -30.65 12.24 15.50
C GLY A 607 -31.08 12.99 16.77
N ASN A 608 -30.11 13.48 17.52
CA ASN A 608 -30.31 14.19 18.79
C ASN A 608 -30.32 15.74 18.65
N GLY A 609 -30.43 16.25 17.41
CA GLY A 609 -30.40 17.68 17.09
C GLY A 609 -29.01 18.33 17.09
N LYS A 610 -27.95 17.55 17.30
CA LYS A 610 -26.55 17.97 17.25
C LYS A 610 -25.86 17.35 16.05
N SER A 611 -24.80 17.97 15.57
CA SER A 611 -24.02 17.47 14.43
C SER A 611 -22.53 17.72 14.60
N ILE A 612 -21.73 16.98 13.85
CA ILE A 612 -20.34 17.32 13.56
C ILE A 612 -20.30 17.93 12.17
N THR A 613 -19.66 19.08 12.06
CA THR A 613 -19.43 19.73 10.76
C THR A 613 -17.94 19.94 10.55
N VAL A 614 -17.44 19.49 9.40
CA VAL A 614 -16.06 19.69 8.97
C VAL A 614 -16.08 20.50 7.69
N LYS A 615 -15.43 21.67 7.70
CA LYS A 615 -15.39 22.59 6.56
C LYS A 615 -14.04 22.55 5.86
N GLY A 616 -14.06 22.81 4.55
CA GLY A 616 -12.86 22.99 3.75
C GLY A 616 -11.97 21.76 3.65
N CYS A 617 -12.52 20.55 3.64
CA CYS A 617 -11.74 19.32 3.52
C CYS A 617 -10.95 19.26 2.21
N ALA A 618 -9.60 19.20 2.28
CA ALA A 618 -8.69 19.34 1.13
C ALA A 618 -7.55 18.31 1.13
N VAL A 619 -7.82 17.08 1.54
CA VAL A 619 -6.84 15.98 1.54
C VAL A 619 -7.01 15.10 0.32
N ASN A 620 -5.89 14.67 -0.29
CA ASN A 620 -5.85 13.85 -1.50
C ASN A 620 -6.67 14.49 -2.63
N ASN A 621 -7.78 13.85 -3.03
CA ASN A 621 -8.65 14.35 -4.09
C ASN A 621 -9.81 15.23 -3.61
N LEU A 622 -9.96 15.48 -2.29
CA LEU A 622 -11.02 16.33 -1.76
C LEU A 622 -10.82 17.80 -2.17
N LYS A 623 -11.92 18.46 -2.58
CA LYS A 623 -11.91 19.79 -3.19
C LYS A 623 -12.56 20.84 -2.30
N HIS A 624 -11.96 21.12 -1.13
CA HIS A 624 -12.49 22.05 -0.13
C HIS A 624 -13.98 21.82 0.15
N THR A 625 -14.33 20.56 0.40
CA THR A 625 -15.72 20.11 0.55
C THR A 625 -16.11 20.13 2.02
N ASP A 626 -17.33 20.59 2.30
CA ASP A 626 -17.92 20.61 3.64
C ASP A 626 -18.75 19.36 3.86
N PHE A 627 -18.65 18.77 5.06
CA PHE A 627 -19.42 17.60 5.47
C PHE A 627 -20.09 17.84 6.81
N THR A 628 -21.35 17.43 6.92
CA THR A 628 -22.12 17.47 8.17
C THR A 628 -22.69 16.10 8.51
N ILE A 629 -22.40 15.61 9.71
CA ILE A 629 -22.85 14.29 10.22
C ILE A 629 -23.80 14.56 11.41
N PRO A 630 -25.08 14.19 11.32
CA PRO A 630 -26.00 14.27 12.45
C PRO A 630 -25.62 13.23 13.51
N LEU A 631 -25.65 13.63 14.81
CA LEU A 631 -25.32 12.76 15.91
C LEU A 631 -26.52 11.92 16.35
N GLY A 632 -26.27 10.68 16.82
CA GLY A 632 -27.31 9.74 17.18
C GLY A 632 -27.99 9.08 15.99
N THR A 633 -27.29 8.94 14.87
CA THR A 633 -27.77 8.32 13.63
C THR A 633 -26.81 7.25 13.11
N LEU A 634 -27.34 6.36 12.26
CA LEU A 634 -26.54 5.54 11.34
C LEU A 634 -26.32 6.34 10.07
N THR A 635 -25.10 6.83 9.87
CA THR A 635 -24.70 7.59 8.70
C THR A 635 -23.84 6.74 7.78
N CYS A 636 -24.23 6.55 6.53
CA CYS A 636 -23.44 5.89 5.50
C CYS A 636 -22.69 6.90 4.63
N VAL A 637 -21.38 6.69 4.44
CA VAL A 637 -20.56 7.44 3.49
C VAL A 637 -20.39 6.59 2.24
N THR A 638 -21.00 7.03 1.14
CA THR A 638 -21.13 6.28 -0.10
C THR A 638 -20.45 6.97 -1.28
N GLY A 639 -20.47 6.36 -2.44
CA GLY A 639 -19.93 6.89 -3.69
C GLY A 639 -19.01 5.91 -4.40
N VAL A 640 -18.67 6.20 -5.65
CA VAL A 640 -17.81 5.35 -6.50
C VAL A 640 -16.42 5.11 -5.90
N SER A 641 -15.73 4.09 -6.40
CA SER A 641 -14.36 3.80 -5.97
C SER A 641 -13.44 5.00 -6.26
N GLY A 642 -12.58 5.36 -5.28
CA GLY A 642 -11.69 6.53 -5.41
C GLY A 642 -12.36 7.91 -5.30
N SER A 643 -13.65 8.03 -4.91
CA SER A 643 -14.35 9.31 -4.77
C SER A 643 -13.90 10.17 -3.59
N GLY A 644 -13.11 9.64 -2.66
CA GLY A 644 -12.58 10.39 -1.51
C GLY A 644 -13.18 10.01 -0.16
N LYS A 645 -13.98 8.93 -0.07
CA LYS A 645 -14.61 8.46 1.19
C LYS A 645 -13.62 8.28 2.33
N SER A 646 -12.60 7.44 2.12
CA SER A 646 -11.58 7.15 3.14
C SER A 646 -10.70 8.39 3.42
N SER A 647 -10.52 9.29 2.44
CA SER A 647 -9.83 10.57 2.65
C SER A 647 -10.58 11.46 3.64
N PHE A 648 -11.90 11.52 3.56
CA PHE A 648 -12.72 12.25 4.52
C PHE A 648 -12.78 11.53 5.88
N VAL A 649 -13.19 10.26 5.88
CA VAL A 649 -13.51 9.54 7.13
C VAL A 649 -12.23 9.19 7.91
N ASN A 650 -11.22 8.59 7.26
CA ASN A 650 -10.04 8.07 7.95
C ASN A 650 -8.98 9.16 8.15
N GLU A 651 -8.70 9.99 7.11
CA GLU A 651 -7.62 10.97 7.18
C GLU A 651 -7.99 12.28 7.90
N ILE A 652 -9.26 12.67 7.89
CA ILE A 652 -9.71 13.92 8.53
C ILE A 652 -10.55 13.60 9.77
N LEU A 653 -11.73 13.00 9.61
CA LEU A 653 -12.71 12.80 10.69
C LEU A 653 -12.12 11.97 11.84
N TYR A 654 -11.66 10.76 11.55
CA TYR A 654 -11.11 9.87 12.57
C TYR A 654 -9.87 10.46 13.24
N LYS A 655 -8.87 10.90 12.45
CA LYS A 655 -7.62 11.40 13.02
C LYS A 655 -7.81 12.63 13.89
N LYS A 656 -8.71 13.56 13.52
CA LYS A 656 -9.04 14.73 14.36
C LYS A 656 -9.72 14.32 15.64
N LEU A 657 -10.76 13.51 15.56
CA LEU A 657 -11.48 13.03 16.74
C LEU A 657 -10.59 12.20 17.67
N ALA A 658 -9.74 11.34 17.11
CA ALA A 658 -8.81 10.53 17.89
C ALA A 658 -7.77 11.40 18.65
N ALA A 659 -7.27 12.45 18.01
CA ALA A 659 -6.36 13.39 18.65
C ALA A 659 -7.01 14.14 19.82
N GLU A 660 -8.23 14.67 19.61
CA GLU A 660 -8.94 15.51 20.61
C GLU A 660 -9.57 14.67 21.72
N LEU A 661 -10.28 13.59 21.38
CA LEU A 661 -11.06 12.81 22.37
C LEU A 661 -10.25 11.70 23.02
N ASN A 662 -9.37 11.03 22.28
CA ASN A 662 -8.60 9.88 22.77
C ASN A 662 -7.14 10.23 23.10
N GLY A 663 -6.69 11.47 22.86
CA GLY A 663 -5.30 11.90 23.05
C GLY A 663 -4.30 11.19 22.12
N ALA A 664 -4.77 10.71 20.96
CA ALA A 664 -3.92 10.02 20.00
C ALA A 664 -2.91 10.99 19.36
N LYS A 665 -1.72 10.47 19.02
CA LYS A 665 -0.64 11.25 18.40
C LYS A 665 -0.84 11.39 16.86
N THR A 666 -2.07 11.47 16.39
CA THR A 666 -2.40 11.54 14.96
C THR A 666 -2.66 12.99 14.55
N ARG A 667 -2.31 13.32 13.30
CA ARG A 667 -2.62 14.63 12.71
C ARG A 667 -3.70 14.44 11.64
N ALA A 668 -4.76 15.22 11.75
CA ALA A 668 -5.80 15.26 10.72
C ALA A 668 -5.25 15.91 9.44
N GLY A 669 -5.79 15.50 8.32
CA GLY A 669 -5.48 16.10 7.04
C GLY A 669 -6.01 17.54 6.92
N ALA A 670 -5.66 18.23 5.83
CA ALA A 670 -6.01 19.63 5.64
C ALA A 670 -7.53 19.85 5.67
N HIS A 671 -7.98 20.74 6.53
CA HIS A 671 -9.35 21.21 6.71
C HIS A 671 -9.33 22.62 7.34
N ASP A 672 -10.38 23.41 7.14
CA ASP A 672 -10.44 24.78 7.66
C ASP A 672 -10.97 24.79 9.08
N GLU A 673 -12.13 24.18 9.35
CA GLU A 673 -12.81 24.24 10.64
C GLU A 673 -13.46 22.90 10.99
N PHE A 674 -13.47 22.57 12.29
CA PHE A 674 -14.13 21.38 12.83
C PHE A 674 -15.03 21.76 14.00
N ILE A 675 -16.34 21.56 13.86
CA ILE A 675 -17.37 22.02 14.79
C ILE A 675 -18.10 20.83 15.38
N GLY A 676 -18.43 20.86 16.69
CA GLY A 676 -19.30 19.89 17.36
C GLY A 676 -18.59 18.76 18.08
N ILE A 677 -17.24 18.79 18.19
CA ILE A 677 -16.44 17.75 18.89
C ILE A 677 -16.87 17.63 20.37
N GLU A 678 -17.22 18.74 20.99
CA GLU A 678 -17.64 18.83 22.39
C GLU A 678 -18.90 18.00 22.73
N ASN A 679 -19.63 17.56 21.72
CA ASN A 679 -20.82 16.73 21.89
C ASN A 679 -20.49 15.23 22.03
N LEU A 680 -19.25 14.85 21.82
CA LEU A 680 -18.74 13.47 21.87
C LEU A 680 -17.78 13.29 23.03
N ASP A 681 -17.68 12.07 23.52
CA ASP A 681 -16.74 11.67 24.58
C ASP A 681 -15.62 10.75 24.08
N LYS A 682 -15.85 10.04 22.98
CA LYS A 682 -14.92 9.04 22.47
C LYS A 682 -15.15 8.75 20.99
N VAL A 683 -14.07 8.46 20.27
CA VAL A 683 -14.12 7.86 18.93
C VAL A 683 -13.55 6.45 18.96
N ILE A 684 -14.20 5.54 18.24
CA ILE A 684 -13.78 4.14 18.09
C ILE A 684 -13.73 3.82 16.61
N ASP A 685 -12.53 3.43 16.16
CA ASP A 685 -12.30 2.97 14.80
C ASP A 685 -12.33 1.44 14.75
N ILE A 686 -13.12 0.90 13.84
CA ILE A 686 -13.30 -0.53 13.62
C ILE A 686 -12.92 -0.83 12.16
N ASP A 687 -11.62 -0.93 11.93
CA ASP A 687 -11.02 -1.23 10.64
C ASP A 687 -10.78 -2.75 10.45
N GLN A 688 -10.37 -3.14 9.25
CA GLN A 688 -10.08 -4.53 8.88
C GLN A 688 -8.69 -5.00 9.32
N SER A 689 -7.91 -4.18 10.04
CA SER A 689 -6.58 -4.56 10.50
C SER A 689 -6.65 -5.74 11.49
N PRO A 690 -5.65 -6.65 11.47
CA PRO A 690 -5.62 -7.79 12.38
C PRO A 690 -5.71 -7.38 13.84
N ILE A 691 -6.42 -8.18 14.68
CA ILE A 691 -6.51 -7.96 16.14
C ILE A 691 -5.19 -8.22 16.88
N GLY A 692 -4.14 -8.58 16.17
CA GLY A 692 -2.78 -8.76 16.66
C GLY A 692 -1.86 -9.29 15.57
N ARG A 693 -0.56 -9.05 15.74
CA ARG A 693 0.47 -9.40 14.74
C ARG A 693 1.19 -10.73 15.05
N THR A 694 0.87 -11.37 16.14
CA THR A 694 1.56 -12.58 16.58
C THR A 694 0.57 -13.74 16.74
N PRO A 695 1.04 -15.00 16.61
CA PRO A 695 0.19 -16.18 16.84
C PRO A 695 -0.42 -16.28 18.26
N ARG A 696 0.07 -15.48 19.22
CA ARG A 696 -0.46 -15.41 20.59
C ARG A 696 -1.75 -14.63 20.69
N SER A 697 -1.95 -13.67 19.81
CA SER A 697 -3.21 -12.91 19.75
C SER A 697 -4.31 -13.80 19.20
N ASN A 698 -5.45 -13.81 19.87
CA ASN A 698 -6.63 -14.59 19.48
C ASN A 698 -7.92 -13.90 19.95
N PRO A 699 -9.10 -14.31 19.45
CA PRO A 699 -10.38 -13.71 19.82
C PRO A 699 -10.62 -13.66 21.34
N ALA A 700 -10.28 -14.72 22.06
CA ALA A 700 -10.49 -14.76 23.51
C ALA A 700 -9.62 -13.75 24.29
N THR A 701 -8.36 -13.55 23.87
CA THR A 701 -7.49 -12.55 24.49
C THR A 701 -7.89 -11.13 24.16
N TYR A 702 -8.27 -10.88 22.90
CA TYR A 702 -8.65 -9.55 22.43
C TYR A 702 -9.95 -9.04 23.10
N THR A 703 -10.98 -9.88 23.16
CA THR A 703 -12.25 -9.55 23.82
C THR A 703 -12.14 -9.53 25.34
N GLY A 704 -11.00 -9.98 25.89
CA GLY A 704 -10.76 -10.07 27.31
C GLY A 704 -11.50 -11.20 28.04
N VAL A 705 -12.27 -12.05 27.35
CA VAL A 705 -12.96 -13.19 27.91
C VAL A 705 -11.98 -14.21 28.50
N PHE A 706 -10.77 -14.30 27.94
CA PHE A 706 -9.72 -15.18 28.42
C PHE A 706 -9.26 -14.87 29.85
N ASN A 707 -9.30 -13.62 30.28
CA ASN A 707 -8.96 -13.23 31.66
C ASN A 707 -9.96 -13.87 32.64
N ASP A 708 -11.26 -13.77 32.31
CA ASP A 708 -12.31 -14.35 33.16
C ASP A 708 -12.26 -15.90 33.18
N ILE A 709 -11.89 -16.52 32.06
CA ILE A 709 -11.66 -17.97 31.96
C ILE A 709 -10.47 -18.39 32.83
N ARG A 710 -9.35 -17.68 32.79
CA ARG A 710 -8.17 -17.97 33.63
C ARG A 710 -8.50 -17.85 35.13
N ASP A 711 -9.26 -16.81 35.50
CA ASP A 711 -9.72 -16.64 36.90
C ASP A 711 -10.62 -17.77 37.36
N LEU A 712 -11.47 -18.30 36.46
CA LEU A 712 -12.31 -19.44 36.74
C LEU A 712 -11.50 -20.73 36.94
N PHE A 713 -10.50 -20.99 36.09
CA PHE A 713 -9.61 -22.14 36.24
C PHE A 713 -8.79 -22.08 37.53
N ALA A 714 -8.31 -20.90 37.93
CA ALA A 714 -7.58 -20.70 39.17
C ALA A 714 -8.46 -20.99 40.42
N LYS A 715 -9.80 -20.93 40.28
CA LYS A 715 -10.76 -21.21 41.37
C LYS A 715 -11.15 -22.70 41.49
N THR A 716 -10.72 -23.56 40.54
CA THR A 716 -10.97 -24.99 40.60
C THR A 716 -10.28 -25.65 41.81
N ALA A 717 -10.81 -26.76 42.28
CA ALA A 717 -10.26 -27.50 43.43
C ALA A 717 -8.78 -27.92 43.13
N ASP A 718 -8.54 -28.47 41.95
CA ASP A 718 -7.19 -28.92 41.51
C ASP A 718 -6.18 -27.79 41.47
N ALA A 719 -6.58 -26.62 40.94
CA ALA A 719 -5.69 -25.44 40.87
C ALA A 719 -5.35 -24.90 42.27
N LYS A 720 -6.34 -24.83 43.17
CA LYS A 720 -6.13 -24.42 44.56
C LYS A 720 -5.25 -25.40 45.32
N ALA A 721 -5.43 -26.71 45.16
CA ALA A 721 -4.62 -27.73 45.78
C ALA A 721 -3.14 -27.64 45.38
N ARG A 722 -2.89 -27.18 44.16
CA ARG A 722 -1.54 -27.01 43.58
C ARG A 722 -0.96 -25.59 43.76
N GLY A 723 -1.72 -24.66 44.38
CA GLY A 723 -1.31 -23.27 44.55
C GLY A 723 -1.25 -22.48 43.23
N TYR A 724 -2.02 -22.91 42.19
CA TYR A 724 -2.01 -22.25 40.89
C TYR A 724 -2.91 -21.02 40.90
N ASN A 725 -2.35 -19.90 40.50
CA ASN A 725 -3.09 -18.65 40.28
C ASN A 725 -3.42 -18.45 38.78
N ALA A 726 -4.13 -17.38 38.45
CA ALA A 726 -4.55 -17.09 37.08
C ALA A 726 -3.38 -16.92 36.09
N SER A 727 -2.18 -16.54 36.56
CA SER A 727 -0.97 -16.42 35.73
C SER A 727 -0.50 -17.78 35.20
N ARG A 728 -0.74 -18.86 35.94
CA ARG A 728 -0.42 -20.23 35.50
C ARG A 728 -1.13 -20.65 34.24
N PHE A 729 -2.35 -20.15 34.03
CA PHE A 729 -3.18 -20.42 32.86
C PHE A 729 -2.95 -19.42 31.71
N SER A 730 -1.92 -18.59 31.78
CA SER A 730 -1.51 -17.68 30.71
C SER A 730 -0.42 -18.31 29.86
N PHE A 731 -0.62 -18.38 28.55
CA PHE A 731 0.44 -18.80 27.61
C PHE A 731 1.46 -17.70 27.33
N ASN A 732 1.26 -16.48 27.81
CA ASN A 732 2.21 -15.36 27.66
C ASN A 732 3.24 -15.30 28.79
N VAL A 733 2.95 -15.91 29.96
CA VAL A 733 3.78 -15.82 31.16
C VAL A 733 4.49 -17.14 31.41
N LYS A 734 5.75 -17.08 31.89
CA LYS A 734 6.50 -18.27 32.30
C LYS A 734 5.80 -19.00 33.44
N GLY A 735 5.98 -20.31 33.50
CA GLY A 735 5.45 -21.17 34.56
C GLY A 735 4.37 -22.12 34.08
N GLY A 736 3.37 -21.68 33.32
CA GLY A 736 2.30 -22.56 32.80
C GLY A 736 2.38 -22.85 31.31
N ARG A 737 3.11 -22.06 30.56
CA ARG A 737 3.28 -22.21 29.11
C ARG A 737 4.30 -23.28 28.73
N CYS A 738 4.24 -23.77 27.52
CA CYS A 738 5.30 -24.55 26.92
C CYS A 738 6.51 -23.65 26.68
N GLU A 739 7.67 -23.95 27.28
CA GLU A 739 8.86 -23.10 27.13
C GLU A 739 9.57 -23.32 25.78
N ALA A 740 9.39 -24.48 25.09
CA ALA A 740 9.99 -24.72 23.78
C ALA A 740 9.46 -23.77 22.71
N CYS A 741 8.15 -23.50 22.70
CA CYS A 741 7.53 -22.52 21.79
C CYS A 741 7.17 -21.21 22.48
N ALA A 742 7.59 -21.02 23.72
CA ALA A 742 7.27 -19.86 24.54
C ALA A 742 5.76 -19.50 24.59
N GLY A 743 4.88 -20.51 24.39
CA GLY A 743 3.43 -20.37 24.42
C GLY A 743 2.79 -20.09 23.05
N ASP A 744 3.53 -20.01 21.96
CA ASP A 744 2.99 -19.77 20.61
C ASP A 744 2.22 -21.01 20.08
N GLY A 745 2.58 -22.21 20.54
CA GLY A 745 2.07 -23.47 20.00
C GLY A 745 2.71 -23.86 18.67
N LEU A 746 3.36 -22.91 18.00
CA LEU A 746 4.04 -23.05 16.72
C LEU A 746 5.50 -22.68 16.85
N LEU A 747 6.35 -23.24 16.03
CA LEU A 747 7.73 -22.83 15.83
C LEU A 747 7.85 -22.10 14.50
N LYS A 748 8.41 -20.90 14.51
CA LYS A 748 8.72 -20.14 13.31
C LYS A 748 10.07 -20.59 12.77
N ILE A 749 10.08 -21.08 11.55
CA ILE A 749 11.31 -21.41 10.80
C ILE A 749 11.55 -20.28 9.82
N GLU A 750 12.58 -19.47 10.08
CA GLU A 750 12.93 -18.35 9.19
C GLU A 750 13.64 -18.87 7.95
N MET A 751 13.09 -18.55 6.78
CA MET A 751 13.61 -18.95 5.48
C MET A 751 14.12 -17.69 4.76
N HIS A 752 15.44 -17.50 4.68
CA HIS A 752 16.06 -16.27 4.18
C HIS A 752 15.60 -15.79 2.79
N PHE A 753 15.14 -16.68 1.92
CA PHE A 753 14.69 -16.35 0.55
C PHE A 753 13.24 -16.76 0.25
N LEU A 754 12.55 -17.38 1.21
CA LEU A 754 11.18 -17.86 1.11
C LEU A 754 10.35 -17.30 2.27
N PRO A 755 9.02 -17.32 2.19
CA PRO A 755 8.18 -16.99 3.33
C PRO A 755 8.48 -17.88 4.54
N ASP A 756 8.42 -17.31 5.74
CA ASP A 756 8.62 -18.05 6.98
C ASP A 756 7.59 -19.18 7.11
N VAL A 757 8.05 -20.36 7.54
CA VAL A 757 7.18 -21.52 7.74
C VAL A 757 6.87 -21.67 9.23
N TYR A 758 5.60 -21.89 9.55
CA TYR A 758 5.13 -22.14 10.90
C TYR A 758 4.75 -23.61 11.05
N VAL A 759 5.45 -24.34 11.93
CA VAL A 759 5.17 -25.75 12.20
C VAL A 759 4.67 -25.93 13.64
N PRO A 760 3.77 -26.88 13.91
CA PRO A 760 3.36 -27.19 15.29
C PRO A 760 4.56 -27.54 16.16
N CYS A 761 4.59 -27.03 17.40
CA CYS A 761 5.67 -27.34 18.34
C CYS A 761 5.66 -28.81 18.71
N ASP A 762 6.79 -29.52 18.54
CA ASP A 762 6.93 -30.95 18.81
C ASP A 762 6.71 -31.31 20.27
N VAL A 763 7.02 -30.41 21.21
CA VAL A 763 6.90 -30.62 22.66
C VAL A 763 5.45 -30.54 23.12
N CYS A 764 4.74 -29.48 22.78
CA CYS A 764 3.35 -29.30 23.20
C CYS A 764 2.32 -29.71 22.15
N LYS A 765 2.76 -30.09 20.96
CA LYS A 765 1.88 -30.47 19.83
C LYS A 765 0.77 -29.44 19.57
N GLY A 766 1.15 -28.16 19.52
CA GLY A 766 0.21 -27.06 19.32
C GLY A 766 -0.55 -26.60 20.55
N ARG A 767 -0.45 -27.31 21.70
CA ARG A 767 -1.30 -27.06 22.88
C ARG A 767 -0.91 -25.84 23.71
N ARG A 768 0.20 -25.17 23.45
CA ARG A 768 0.67 -23.93 24.10
C ARG A 768 1.09 -24.03 25.57
N TYR A 769 0.66 -25.05 26.32
CA TYR A 769 0.89 -25.24 27.76
C TYR A 769 1.77 -26.44 28.07
N ASN A 770 2.34 -26.46 29.28
CA ASN A 770 3.02 -27.63 29.83
C ASN A 770 1.98 -28.65 30.34
N LYS A 771 2.44 -29.90 30.61
CA LYS A 771 1.57 -31.01 30.99
C LYS A 771 0.84 -30.75 32.30
N GLU A 772 1.50 -30.16 33.28
CA GLU A 772 0.97 -29.92 34.63
C GLU A 772 -0.20 -28.95 34.59
N THR A 773 -0.13 -27.91 33.74
CA THR A 773 -1.22 -26.96 33.54
C THR A 773 -2.43 -27.59 32.84
N LEU A 774 -2.16 -28.51 31.88
CA LEU A 774 -3.22 -29.22 31.15
C LEU A 774 -3.94 -30.28 32.01
N GLU A 775 -3.42 -30.68 33.15
CA GLU A 775 -4.08 -31.60 34.07
C GLU A 775 -5.24 -30.97 34.82
N VAL A 776 -5.22 -29.63 35.01
CA VAL A 776 -6.32 -28.92 35.66
C VAL A 776 -7.55 -28.86 34.72
N ARG A 777 -8.68 -29.28 35.23
CA ARG A 777 -9.93 -29.38 34.44
C ARG A 777 -11.08 -28.61 35.10
N TYR A 778 -11.89 -27.98 34.25
CA TYR A 778 -13.16 -27.39 34.61
C TYR A 778 -14.25 -28.06 33.75
N LYS A 779 -15.28 -28.67 34.41
CA LYS A 779 -16.31 -29.50 33.75
C LYS A 779 -15.70 -30.53 32.76
N GLY A 780 -14.62 -31.17 33.13
CA GLY A 780 -13.94 -32.20 32.33
C GLY A 780 -13.03 -31.68 31.21
N LYS A 781 -12.96 -30.36 30.92
CA LYS A 781 -12.12 -29.75 29.90
C LYS A 781 -10.93 -29.01 30.51
N ASN A 782 -9.76 -29.13 29.90
CA ASN A 782 -8.59 -28.34 30.25
C ASN A 782 -8.58 -26.99 29.53
N ILE A 783 -7.64 -26.12 29.90
CA ILE A 783 -7.57 -24.75 29.35
C ILE A 783 -7.32 -24.71 27.81
N TYR A 784 -6.60 -25.66 27.25
CA TYR A 784 -6.39 -25.77 25.81
C TYR A 784 -7.66 -26.25 25.11
N GLU A 785 -8.33 -27.27 25.63
CA GLU A 785 -9.60 -27.77 25.09
C GLU A 785 -10.68 -26.67 25.08
N VAL A 786 -10.64 -25.76 26.05
CA VAL A 786 -11.52 -24.58 26.07
C VAL A 786 -11.13 -23.58 24.99
N LEU A 787 -9.83 -23.33 24.75
CA LEU A 787 -9.38 -22.46 23.67
C LEU A 787 -9.69 -23.05 22.28
N ASP A 788 -9.76 -24.38 22.17
CA ASP A 788 -10.12 -25.08 20.92
C ASP A 788 -11.63 -25.15 20.65
N MET A 789 -12.48 -24.75 21.63
CA MET A 789 -13.92 -24.62 21.42
C MET A 789 -14.22 -23.47 20.46
N THR A 790 -15.28 -23.65 19.66
CA THR A 790 -15.91 -22.54 18.95
C THR A 790 -16.63 -21.63 19.94
N VAL A 791 -16.93 -20.41 19.53
CA VAL A 791 -17.71 -19.47 20.38
C VAL A 791 -19.07 -20.04 20.71
N ASP A 792 -19.75 -20.74 19.78
CA ASP A 792 -21.07 -21.40 20.04
C ASP A 792 -20.94 -22.48 21.10
N GLU A 793 -19.96 -23.39 20.97
CA GLU A 793 -19.69 -24.41 21.99
C GLU A 793 -19.35 -23.80 23.36
N ALA A 794 -18.60 -22.72 23.35
CA ALA A 794 -18.22 -22.01 24.57
C ALA A 794 -19.41 -21.30 25.23
N CYS A 795 -20.36 -20.76 24.47
CA CYS A 795 -21.60 -20.17 25.00
C CYS A 795 -22.38 -21.21 25.78
N GLU A 796 -22.53 -22.42 25.27
CA GLU A 796 -23.23 -23.53 25.94
C GLU A 796 -22.45 -24.00 27.18
N PHE A 797 -21.15 -24.17 27.06
CA PHE A 797 -20.25 -24.63 28.12
C PHE A 797 -20.23 -23.69 29.34
N PHE A 798 -20.21 -22.39 29.10
CA PHE A 798 -20.16 -21.35 30.14
C PHE A 798 -21.49 -20.67 30.41
N ALA A 799 -22.63 -21.24 29.99
CA ALA A 799 -23.96 -20.66 30.19
C ALA A 799 -24.26 -20.27 31.66
N ASN A 800 -23.72 -21.02 32.61
CA ASN A 800 -23.91 -20.77 34.04
C ASN A 800 -22.86 -19.83 34.66
N VAL A 801 -22.01 -19.17 33.83
CA VAL A 801 -20.98 -18.22 34.30
C VAL A 801 -21.26 -16.85 33.63
N PRO A 802 -22.13 -16.00 34.25
CA PRO A 802 -22.71 -14.82 33.60
C PRO A 802 -21.65 -13.85 32.99
N LYS A 803 -20.52 -13.70 33.66
CA LYS A 803 -19.45 -12.79 33.20
C LYS A 803 -18.80 -13.27 31.91
N ILE A 804 -18.60 -14.57 31.73
CA ILE A 804 -18.04 -15.19 30.52
C ILE A 804 -19.14 -15.26 29.46
N ALA A 805 -20.31 -15.77 29.83
CA ALA A 805 -21.45 -15.99 28.93
C ALA A 805 -21.85 -14.70 28.19
N ARG A 806 -21.90 -13.55 28.87
CA ARG A 806 -22.23 -12.25 28.26
C ARG A 806 -21.26 -11.86 27.16
N ARG A 807 -19.94 -12.04 27.34
CA ARG A 807 -18.94 -11.70 26.34
C ARG A 807 -18.95 -12.63 25.14
N LEU A 808 -19.16 -13.92 25.40
CA LEU A 808 -19.30 -14.93 24.35
C LEU A 808 -20.56 -14.70 23.52
N GLU A 809 -21.67 -14.34 24.17
CA GLU A 809 -22.89 -13.99 23.47
C GLU A 809 -22.72 -12.81 22.52
N THR A 810 -22.00 -11.78 22.95
CA THR A 810 -21.70 -10.64 22.07
C THR A 810 -20.88 -11.08 20.85
N MET A 811 -19.94 -12.03 21.01
CA MET A 811 -19.21 -12.60 19.87
C MET A 811 -20.12 -13.40 18.95
N ARG A 812 -21.09 -14.13 19.49
CA ARG A 812 -22.08 -14.89 18.71
C ARG A 812 -23.03 -13.96 17.96
N GLU A 813 -23.50 -12.89 18.59
CA GLU A 813 -24.37 -11.87 17.96
C GLU A 813 -23.75 -11.22 16.72
N VAL A 814 -22.43 -10.95 16.74
CA VAL A 814 -21.72 -10.41 15.56
C VAL A 814 -21.39 -11.47 14.51
N GLY A 815 -21.86 -12.72 14.66
CA GLY A 815 -21.66 -13.79 13.68
C GLY A 815 -20.31 -14.50 13.75
N LEU A 816 -19.61 -14.49 14.90
CA LEU A 816 -18.35 -15.22 15.13
C LEU A 816 -18.57 -16.59 15.82
N GLY A 817 -19.78 -17.13 15.81
CA GLY A 817 -20.12 -18.39 16.50
C GLY A 817 -19.23 -19.58 16.12
N TYR A 818 -18.83 -19.67 14.87
CA TYR A 818 -17.99 -20.73 14.32
C TYR A 818 -16.49 -20.58 14.62
N VAL A 819 -16.03 -19.40 15.01
CA VAL A 819 -14.61 -19.11 15.25
C VAL A 819 -14.16 -19.75 16.56
N LYS A 820 -12.96 -20.38 16.58
CA LYS A 820 -12.40 -20.93 17.80
C LYS A 820 -11.88 -19.82 18.71
N LEU A 821 -12.08 -19.93 20.02
CA LEU A 821 -11.61 -18.95 21.02
C LEU A 821 -10.10 -18.69 20.93
N GLY A 822 -9.30 -19.72 20.71
CA GLY A 822 -7.84 -19.69 20.62
C GLY A 822 -7.28 -19.57 19.20
N GLN A 823 -8.13 -19.33 18.18
CA GLN A 823 -7.69 -19.19 16.79
C GLN A 823 -6.70 -18.02 16.69
N SER A 824 -5.57 -18.26 16.01
CA SER A 824 -4.57 -17.18 15.84
C SER A 824 -5.13 -16.00 15.07
N SER A 825 -4.81 -14.78 15.51
CA SER A 825 -5.20 -13.56 14.80
C SER A 825 -4.69 -13.49 13.36
N THR A 826 -3.59 -14.17 13.07
CA THR A 826 -2.98 -14.22 11.71
C THR A 826 -3.77 -15.10 10.73
N THR A 827 -4.68 -15.94 11.23
CA THR A 827 -5.53 -16.82 10.41
C THR A 827 -6.97 -16.28 10.27
N LEU A 828 -7.29 -15.17 10.95
CA LEU A 828 -8.58 -14.52 10.80
C LEU A 828 -8.61 -13.70 9.51
N SER A 829 -9.76 -13.71 8.83
CA SER A 829 -10.03 -12.78 7.75
C SER A 829 -10.17 -11.34 8.29
N GLY A 830 -10.03 -10.33 7.40
CA GLY A 830 -10.22 -8.93 7.79
C GLY A 830 -11.59 -8.68 8.41
N GLY A 831 -12.64 -9.24 7.84
CA GLY A 831 -14.01 -9.14 8.35
C GLY A 831 -14.20 -9.83 9.72
N GLU A 832 -13.57 -10.99 9.96
CA GLU A 832 -13.59 -11.64 11.27
C GLU A 832 -12.88 -10.81 12.34
N ALA A 833 -11.72 -10.24 12.00
CA ALA A 833 -10.98 -9.34 12.88
C ALA A 833 -11.81 -8.10 13.24
N GLN A 834 -12.47 -7.49 12.27
CA GLN A 834 -13.35 -6.35 12.46
C GLN A 834 -14.54 -6.67 13.37
N ARG A 835 -15.21 -7.81 13.14
CA ARG A 835 -16.31 -8.27 14.01
C ARG A 835 -15.85 -8.57 15.44
N ALA A 836 -14.62 -9.09 15.63
CA ALA A 836 -14.07 -9.29 16.97
C ALA A 836 -13.82 -7.95 17.69
N LYS A 837 -13.40 -6.90 16.97
CA LYS A 837 -13.30 -5.53 17.49
C LYS A 837 -14.69 -5.02 17.90
N LEU A 838 -15.68 -5.17 17.03
CA LEU A 838 -17.06 -4.76 17.28
C LEU A 838 -17.65 -5.48 18.50
N ALA A 839 -17.47 -6.79 18.64
CA ALA A 839 -17.89 -7.55 19.81
C ALA A 839 -17.28 -7.03 21.11
N THR A 840 -16.01 -6.63 21.06
CA THR A 840 -15.32 -6.06 22.23
C THR A 840 -15.96 -4.76 22.67
N GLU A 841 -16.30 -3.87 21.74
CA GLU A 841 -16.91 -2.59 22.07
C GLU A 841 -18.37 -2.76 22.55
N LEU A 842 -19.14 -3.64 21.94
CA LEU A 842 -20.50 -3.97 22.37
C LEU A 842 -20.57 -4.56 23.81
N SER A 843 -19.49 -5.25 24.23
CA SER A 843 -19.42 -5.80 25.58
C SER A 843 -19.26 -4.73 26.68
N LYS A 844 -18.86 -3.50 26.31
CA LYS A 844 -18.63 -2.37 27.21
C LYS A 844 -19.95 -1.61 27.47
N ARG A 845 -19.98 -0.84 28.56
CA ARG A 845 -21.11 0.04 28.87
C ARG A 845 -21.07 1.26 27.93
N SER A 846 -22.14 1.50 27.20
CA SER A 846 -22.30 2.67 26.35
C SER A 846 -22.54 3.93 27.17
N THR A 847 -21.97 5.06 26.74
CA THR A 847 -22.23 6.40 27.28
C THR A 847 -23.31 7.13 26.50
N GLY A 848 -23.65 6.67 25.30
CA GLY A 848 -24.57 7.35 24.37
C GLY A 848 -23.98 8.56 23.68
N LYS A 849 -22.67 8.81 23.81
CA LYS A 849 -21.96 9.93 23.16
C LYS A 849 -20.71 9.47 22.39
N THR A 850 -20.63 8.17 22.12
CA THR A 850 -19.49 7.61 21.37
C THR A 850 -19.79 7.62 19.88
N ILE A 851 -18.81 8.00 19.08
CA ILE A 851 -18.87 7.84 17.63
C ILE A 851 -18.06 6.61 17.20
N TYR A 852 -18.71 5.69 16.49
CA TYR A 852 -18.11 4.51 15.88
C TYR A 852 -17.87 4.77 14.40
N ILE A 853 -16.68 4.49 13.92
CA ILE A 853 -16.30 4.59 12.52
C ILE A 853 -15.98 3.19 12.03
N LEU A 854 -16.66 2.75 10.96
CA LEU A 854 -16.48 1.43 10.36
C LEU A 854 -16.14 1.59 8.88
N ASP A 855 -15.12 0.87 8.43
CA ASP A 855 -14.68 0.86 7.03
C ASP A 855 -15.05 -0.48 6.38
N GLU A 856 -16.03 -0.45 5.47
CA GLU A 856 -16.56 -1.58 4.70
C GLU A 856 -16.83 -2.83 5.56
N PRO A 857 -17.67 -2.75 6.61
CA PRO A 857 -17.87 -3.86 7.54
C PRO A 857 -18.59 -5.08 6.96
N THR A 858 -19.15 -4.99 5.76
CA THR A 858 -19.81 -6.11 5.06
C THR A 858 -18.86 -6.94 4.22
N THR A 859 -17.58 -6.57 4.17
CA THR A 859 -16.55 -7.29 3.39
C THR A 859 -16.52 -8.77 3.77
N GLY A 860 -16.64 -9.67 2.78
CA GLY A 860 -16.61 -11.12 2.97
C GLY A 860 -17.82 -11.70 3.72
N LEU A 861 -18.92 -10.96 3.82
CA LEU A 861 -20.11 -11.40 4.51
C LEU A 861 -21.22 -11.90 3.54
N HIS A 862 -21.74 -13.05 3.85
CA HIS A 862 -22.99 -13.50 3.26
C HIS A 862 -24.15 -12.59 3.71
N VAL A 863 -25.17 -12.41 2.87
CA VAL A 863 -26.32 -11.54 3.16
C VAL A 863 -27.01 -11.82 4.51
N ALA A 864 -27.05 -13.08 4.96
CA ALA A 864 -27.57 -13.45 6.28
C ALA A 864 -26.69 -12.91 7.43
N ASP A 865 -25.38 -12.83 7.23
CA ASP A 865 -24.45 -12.25 8.20
C ASP A 865 -24.51 -10.71 8.16
N VAL A 866 -24.72 -10.11 6.97
CA VAL A 866 -25.02 -8.68 6.81
C VAL A 866 -26.27 -8.29 7.59
N HIS A 867 -27.33 -9.12 7.54
CA HIS A 867 -28.55 -8.89 8.29
C HIS A 867 -28.29 -8.78 9.80
N ARG A 868 -27.52 -9.74 10.36
CA ARG A 868 -27.11 -9.70 11.77
C ARG A 868 -26.26 -8.48 12.11
N LEU A 869 -25.33 -8.10 11.20
CA LEU A 869 -24.51 -6.92 11.38
C LEU A 869 -25.36 -5.63 11.43
N VAL A 870 -26.34 -5.50 10.54
CA VAL A 870 -27.28 -4.37 10.54
C VAL A 870 -28.02 -4.29 11.87
N ASP A 871 -28.53 -5.41 12.41
CA ASP A 871 -29.20 -5.44 13.72
C ASP A 871 -28.27 -4.93 14.84
N VAL A 872 -27.00 -5.30 14.78
CA VAL A 872 -25.99 -4.85 15.75
C VAL A 872 -25.71 -3.35 15.62
N LEU A 873 -25.57 -2.82 14.40
CA LEU A 873 -25.37 -1.39 14.17
C LEU A 873 -26.58 -0.57 14.63
N GLN A 874 -27.78 -1.06 14.37
CA GLN A 874 -29.03 -0.45 14.84
C GLN A 874 -29.10 -0.39 16.37
N LYS A 875 -28.73 -1.47 17.07
CA LYS A 875 -28.63 -1.51 18.56
C LYS A 875 -27.64 -0.47 19.10
N LEU A 876 -26.51 -0.25 18.43
CA LEU A 876 -25.54 0.78 18.84
C LEU A 876 -26.13 2.19 18.75
N VAL A 877 -26.85 2.47 17.67
CA VAL A 877 -27.51 3.78 17.46
C VAL A 877 -28.66 3.97 18.46
N ASP A 878 -29.47 2.93 18.71
CA ASP A 878 -30.56 2.95 19.68
C ASP A 878 -30.06 3.22 21.12
N ALA A 879 -28.82 2.86 21.42
CA ALA A 879 -28.14 3.21 22.67
C ALA A 879 -27.66 4.68 22.74
N GLY A 880 -28.01 5.51 21.74
CA GLY A 880 -27.70 6.95 21.67
C GLY A 880 -26.38 7.29 20.97
N ASN A 881 -25.61 6.30 20.53
CA ASN A 881 -24.32 6.54 19.86
C ASN A 881 -24.51 6.99 18.41
N THR A 882 -23.44 7.51 17.82
CA THR A 882 -23.35 7.81 16.38
C THR A 882 -22.55 6.71 15.70
N VAL A 883 -23.03 6.23 14.56
CA VAL A 883 -22.32 5.22 13.77
C VAL A 883 -22.11 5.77 12.36
N VAL A 884 -20.86 5.86 11.94
CA VAL A 884 -20.44 6.29 10.59
C VAL A 884 -19.85 5.10 9.88
N VAL A 885 -20.39 4.73 8.73
CA VAL A 885 -19.98 3.55 7.97
C VAL A 885 -19.61 3.94 6.55
N ILE A 886 -18.39 3.61 6.11
CA ILE A 886 -18.08 3.62 4.67
C ILE A 886 -18.64 2.34 4.09
N GLU A 887 -19.53 2.43 3.11
CA GLU A 887 -20.22 1.25 2.56
C GLU A 887 -20.57 1.35 1.09
N HIS A 888 -20.58 0.18 0.45
CA HIS A 888 -21.03 -0.04 -0.91
C HIS A 888 -22.25 -1.00 -0.99
N ASN A 889 -22.45 -1.77 0.06
CA ASN A 889 -23.55 -2.72 0.14
C ASN A 889 -24.89 -1.99 0.30
N LEU A 890 -25.74 -2.12 -0.71
CA LEU A 890 -27.04 -1.45 -0.75
C LEU A 890 -28.01 -1.92 0.35
N ASP A 891 -27.84 -3.13 0.86
CA ASP A 891 -28.66 -3.65 1.97
C ASP A 891 -28.36 -2.92 3.29
N VAL A 892 -27.12 -2.48 3.51
CA VAL A 892 -26.78 -1.61 4.64
C VAL A 892 -27.22 -0.18 4.37
N ILE A 893 -26.90 0.35 3.17
CA ILE A 893 -27.20 1.73 2.78
C ILE A 893 -28.71 2.03 2.89
N LYS A 894 -29.57 1.09 2.46
CA LYS A 894 -31.05 1.26 2.58
C LYS A 894 -31.53 1.37 4.02
N THR A 895 -30.77 0.88 5.01
CA THR A 895 -31.13 0.92 6.44
C THR A 895 -30.58 2.14 7.17
N ALA A 896 -29.74 2.96 6.52
CA ALA A 896 -29.14 4.16 7.11
C ALA A 896 -30.20 5.24 7.41
N ASP A 897 -29.92 6.06 8.42
CA ASP A 897 -30.72 7.24 8.70
C ASP A 897 -30.31 8.43 7.83
N TYR A 898 -29.01 8.50 7.50
CA TYR A 898 -28.42 9.58 6.72
C TYR A 898 -27.32 9.05 5.79
N ILE A 899 -27.15 9.66 4.63
CA ILE A 899 -26.15 9.31 3.65
C ILE A 899 -25.34 10.54 3.26
N LEU A 900 -24.03 10.37 3.11
CA LEU A 900 -23.12 11.31 2.48
C LEU A 900 -22.58 10.65 1.21
N ASP A 901 -23.04 11.08 0.03
CA ASP A 901 -22.61 10.49 -1.24
C ASP A 901 -21.55 11.35 -1.92
N LEU A 902 -20.34 10.78 -2.07
CA LEU A 902 -19.18 11.45 -2.64
C LEU A 902 -18.97 11.04 -4.10
N GLY A 903 -18.55 12.02 -4.91
CA GLY A 903 -18.35 11.78 -6.33
C GLY A 903 -18.05 13.07 -7.10
N PRO A 904 -18.57 13.17 -8.34
CA PRO A 904 -19.34 12.14 -9.07
C PRO A 904 -18.49 10.95 -9.54
N GLU A 905 -17.18 11.17 -9.79
CA GLU A 905 -16.25 10.15 -10.29
C GLU A 905 -15.17 9.82 -9.26
N GLY A 906 -14.25 8.91 -9.61
CA GLY A 906 -13.03 8.63 -8.84
C GLY A 906 -11.89 9.60 -9.18
N GLY A 907 -10.88 9.66 -8.30
CA GLY A 907 -9.65 10.45 -8.50
C GLY A 907 -9.91 11.94 -8.69
N ASP A 908 -9.34 12.53 -9.73
CA ASP A 908 -9.44 13.96 -10.01
C ASP A 908 -10.87 14.43 -10.33
N GLY A 909 -11.72 13.54 -10.83
CA GLY A 909 -13.14 13.79 -11.09
C GLY A 909 -14.03 13.73 -9.84
N GLY A 910 -13.48 13.22 -8.72
CA GLY A 910 -14.17 13.07 -7.45
C GLY A 910 -13.91 14.18 -6.45
N GLY A 911 -14.04 13.84 -5.17
CA GLY A 911 -13.67 14.70 -4.05
C GLY A 911 -14.70 15.76 -3.70
N ARG A 912 -15.94 15.62 -4.16
CA ARG A 912 -17.06 16.52 -3.85
C ARG A 912 -18.20 15.75 -3.21
N LEU A 913 -18.99 16.43 -2.40
CA LEU A 913 -20.27 15.93 -1.91
C LEU A 913 -21.31 16.12 -3.02
N VAL A 914 -21.84 15.01 -3.55
CA VAL A 914 -22.86 15.02 -4.61
C VAL A 914 -24.24 15.31 -4.01
N VAL A 915 -24.56 14.61 -2.93
CA VAL A 915 -25.82 14.78 -2.20
C VAL A 915 -25.63 14.26 -0.77
N SER A 916 -26.37 14.85 0.17
CA SER A 916 -26.50 14.39 1.53
C SER A 916 -27.97 14.43 1.96
N GLY A 917 -28.41 13.44 2.72
CA GLY A 917 -29.80 13.34 3.16
C GLY A 917 -30.20 11.92 3.52
N THR A 918 -31.50 11.69 3.62
CA THR A 918 -32.04 10.33 3.81
C THR A 918 -31.85 9.45 2.57
N PRO A 919 -31.87 8.14 2.69
CA PRO A 919 -31.81 7.25 1.52
C PRO A 919 -32.82 7.58 0.43
N GLU A 920 -34.02 8.02 0.80
CA GLU A 920 -35.09 8.41 -0.10
C GLU A 920 -34.75 9.71 -0.88
N GLU A 921 -34.10 10.67 -0.23
CA GLU A 921 -33.64 11.93 -0.87
C GLU A 921 -32.48 11.66 -1.83
N VAL A 922 -31.54 10.81 -1.42
CA VAL A 922 -30.41 10.41 -2.26
C VAL A 922 -30.87 9.65 -3.50
N ALA A 923 -31.87 8.78 -3.37
CA ALA A 923 -32.46 8.04 -4.50
C ALA A 923 -33.14 8.95 -5.55
N GLN A 924 -33.55 10.16 -5.18
CA GLN A 924 -34.13 11.14 -6.11
C GLN A 924 -33.07 12.00 -6.84
N CYS A 925 -31.82 11.97 -6.38
CA CYS A 925 -30.73 12.75 -6.97
C CYS A 925 -30.18 12.06 -8.22
N LYS A 926 -30.45 12.63 -9.39
CA LYS A 926 -29.98 12.10 -10.69
C LYS A 926 -28.46 12.09 -10.84
N GLY A 927 -27.73 12.93 -10.09
CA GLY A 927 -26.26 12.99 -10.11
C GLY A 927 -25.58 11.93 -9.26
N SER A 928 -26.33 11.24 -8.40
CA SER A 928 -25.83 10.19 -7.50
C SER A 928 -25.91 8.82 -8.15
N TYR A 929 -24.78 8.19 -8.41
CA TYR A 929 -24.79 6.79 -8.85
C TYR A 929 -25.37 5.87 -7.76
N THR A 930 -24.98 6.08 -6.50
CA THR A 930 -25.58 5.34 -5.36
C THR A 930 -27.10 5.46 -5.35
N GLY A 931 -27.63 6.68 -5.57
CA GLY A 931 -29.06 6.92 -5.63
C GLY A 931 -29.77 6.17 -6.76
N GLN A 932 -29.13 6.07 -7.94
CA GLN A 932 -29.68 5.34 -9.08
C GLN A 932 -29.87 3.84 -8.80
N TYR A 933 -28.93 3.19 -8.11
CA TYR A 933 -29.03 1.78 -7.74
C TYR A 933 -29.93 1.58 -6.49
N LEU A 934 -29.96 2.54 -5.57
CA LEU A 934 -30.76 2.47 -4.34
C LEU A 934 -32.27 2.64 -4.61
N GLY A 935 -32.64 3.47 -5.57
CA GLY A 935 -34.06 3.77 -5.90
C GLY A 935 -34.91 2.54 -6.15
N PRO A 936 -34.53 1.62 -7.03
CA PRO A 936 -35.24 0.37 -7.28
C PRO A 936 -35.38 -0.52 -6.03
N ILE A 937 -34.39 -0.51 -5.14
CA ILE A 937 -34.41 -1.32 -3.91
C ILE A 937 -35.38 -0.75 -2.89
N LEU A 938 -35.42 0.57 -2.72
CA LEU A 938 -36.38 1.25 -1.84
C LEU A 938 -37.83 1.12 -2.35
N ALA A 939 -38.02 1.13 -3.68
CA ALA A 939 -39.33 0.95 -4.30
C ALA A 939 -39.95 -0.44 -4.05
N ARG A 940 -39.14 -1.45 -3.83
CA ARG A 940 -39.56 -2.85 -3.57
C ARG A 940 -40.04 -3.10 -2.16
N LYS A 941 -40.63 -2.15 -1.47
CA LYS A 941 -41.07 -2.31 -0.08
C LYS A 941 -41.47 -3.78 0.24
N ASN A 942 -40.71 -4.41 1.15
CA ASN A 942 -40.99 -5.70 1.76
C ASN A 942 -40.98 -6.93 0.83
N GLY A 943 -39.86 -7.31 0.25
CA GLY A 943 -39.62 -8.65 -0.29
C GLY A 943 -40.13 -8.93 -1.71
N GLY A 944 -40.24 -7.93 -2.57
CA GLY A 944 -40.52 -8.14 -4.00
C GLY A 944 -39.35 -8.80 -4.74
N LYS A 945 -39.66 -9.77 -5.63
CA LYS A 945 -38.65 -10.36 -6.55
C LYS A 945 -37.89 -9.29 -7.31
N ARG A 946 -36.59 -9.51 -7.50
CA ARG A 946 -35.82 -8.73 -8.46
C ARG A 946 -36.24 -9.16 -9.87
N ASP A 947 -36.81 -8.25 -10.66
CA ASP A 947 -36.97 -8.48 -12.10
C ASP A 947 -35.59 -8.40 -12.77
N LYS A 948 -35.34 -9.33 -13.71
CA LYS A 948 -34.07 -9.45 -14.45
C LYS A 948 -33.67 -8.16 -15.14
#